data_4ece8558b8dc5dd21cb9690b438b2144
#
_entry.id   4ece8558b8dc5dd21cb9690b438b2144
#
_cell.length_a   1.000
_cell.length_b   1.000
_cell.length_c   1.000
_cell.angle_alpha   90.00
_cell.angle_beta   90.00
_cell.angle_gamma   90.00
#
_symmetry.space_group_name_H-M   'P 1'
#
loop_
_entity.id
_entity.type
_entity.pdbx_description
1 polymer ?
#
loop_
_entity_poly.entity_id
_entity_poly.type
_entity_poly.pdbx_seq_one_letter_code
_entity_poly.pdbx_strand_id
1 'polypeptide(L)'
;MRNLSVLSYNRHSLPEGKRAAYGVALDVDTNVTYVVTERSLASGGADIEIWQMPVGEDSTPIATLTPEAVPKFEAAHQLVSFTFLAESRQLVVILASGDIAVLDADNVSESSELDIIGSVEPGVKVASWSPDQSQLVLVNGHDQLLVMTKDFDVQFEGPLRPSDLGQEKHTALGWGSKQTQFHGSLGKAAAATEPSNTGQGGIDKPSPDDDNNPRVSWRGDGAFFVVSSLDPRGPGSSVRRLRFYSSDPLVHLSTSEYTPGLEGVLAWRPSGGLIASTQRFGYEGGGVGRQGRHDVVFFERCGLRRGEFGVRGCVSMGNPESDASAGPWGYKVKELLWNTDSSILALWIEHASGDSVQLWTTGNYHWYLKQKIVPHGTSLRYTSVMWHPEDALRLICTTTHLVEDRAIVWETCASSSVSADSSGCVAVVDGSSILLTPFKLQNVPPPMSSFKIDLNSIVTPSHLAFSADSRSLAMVRPDGLVQVWDLVIRTGTKGKIAEPKVTWEGSLANGRDRIDDLICPRQIALSGSSVVVLGSGPDGLHDILHITSLRNPELITLQVPRFGRLIGDSYYQDSAGQIYSIKNQELVRLGGFPRFCAYGEAIATLCGELFVGLDSSGKLVTCALDPGAGPQLNEISHSVNSFALASGFLMYTTTAHEIKFVSADSLFSGLGETERSLWEARRVERGSRIVIPVPSTASVVLQLPRGNLETINPRPLVLASVRADVEKRDFRKAFLACRKHRIDLHVLVDYAPAVFTNDPSQFVDQVPEVDYLNLFLTGLGQSKRDVQEITNICDKLRTELEQRGLAQYIQSILTAHVVKNPPDVESALRVLHTLRESEPGTVEDAVKYIIFLVDGDQLFNTALGMYDFSLVLMIAQQSQKVSIEVGFVRHYLTVEIQDPREYLPFLRELRAFETFYQRFRINDYLGRRELALANLKLAGEPFPIGFREPHM
;
A
#
# COMPACT_ATOMS: atom_id res chain seq x y z
N MET A 1 5.30 -0.57 -0.13
CA MET A 1 5.27 -0.01 1.23
C MET A 1 4.96 -1.06 2.30
N ARG A 2 4.52 -2.27 1.92
CA ARG A 2 4.21 -3.34 2.87
C ARG A 2 5.43 -4.21 3.16
N ASN A 3 5.49 -4.75 4.36
CA ASN A 3 6.44 -5.77 4.80
C ASN A 3 5.74 -7.13 4.88
N LEU A 4 6.50 -8.20 4.94
CA LEU A 4 6.01 -9.54 5.28
C LEU A 4 6.36 -9.81 6.74
N SER A 5 5.41 -10.34 7.50
CA SER A 5 5.59 -10.78 8.88
C SER A 5 5.00 -12.16 9.08
N VAL A 6 5.51 -12.93 10.02
CA VAL A 6 4.94 -14.22 10.38
C VAL A 6 3.69 -13.98 11.23
N LEU A 7 2.53 -14.44 10.75
CA LEU A 7 1.27 -14.37 11.47
C LEU A 7 1.15 -15.47 12.51
N SER A 8 1.40 -16.71 12.10
CA SER A 8 1.44 -17.88 12.98
C SER A 8 2.58 -18.80 12.60
N TYR A 9 3.08 -19.53 13.58
CA TYR A 9 4.12 -20.52 13.42
C TYR A 9 3.72 -21.81 14.14
N ASN A 10 3.77 -22.89 13.44
CA ASN A 10 3.51 -24.22 13.96
C ASN A 10 4.69 -25.13 13.64
N ARG A 11 5.00 -26.04 14.54
CA ARG A 11 6.01 -27.06 14.32
C ARG A 11 5.50 -28.42 14.78
N HIS A 12 5.82 -29.42 14.01
CA HIS A 12 5.56 -30.81 14.33
C HIS A 12 6.86 -31.59 14.31
N SER A 13 7.16 -32.28 15.40
CA SER A 13 8.32 -33.15 15.46
C SER A 13 7.96 -34.54 14.92
N LEU A 14 8.87 -35.12 14.17
CA LEU A 14 8.81 -36.51 13.78
C LEU A 14 9.40 -37.37 14.90
N PRO A 15 8.97 -38.61 15.05
CA PRO A 15 9.51 -39.53 16.05
C PRO A 15 11.03 -39.69 15.95
N GLU A 16 11.71 -39.76 17.08
CA GLU A 16 13.15 -39.97 17.11
C GLU A 16 13.53 -41.33 16.51
N GLY A 17 14.57 -41.34 15.67
CA GLY A 17 15.08 -42.54 15.01
C GLY A 17 15.99 -42.20 13.81
N LYS A 18 16.41 -43.20 13.05
CA LYS A 18 17.19 -43.04 11.79
C LYS A 18 16.27 -42.70 10.60
N ARG A 19 15.34 -41.78 10.81
CA ARG A 19 14.39 -41.35 9.82
C ARG A 19 14.69 -39.90 9.43
N ALA A 20 14.55 -39.59 8.16
CA ALA A 20 14.70 -38.23 7.69
C ALA A 20 13.49 -37.89 6.77
N ALA A 21 12.81 -36.78 7.02
CA ALA A 21 11.73 -36.31 6.17
C ALA A 21 12.29 -35.75 4.87
N TYR A 22 11.68 -36.10 3.75
CA TYR A 22 12.11 -35.67 2.42
C TYR A 22 11.01 -35.01 1.58
N GLY A 23 9.76 -35.19 1.90
CA GLY A 23 8.67 -34.59 1.16
C GLY A 23 7.42 -34.39 2.01
N VAL A 24 6.57 -33.46 1.59
CA VAL A 24 5.29 -33.15 2.20
C VAL A 24 4.21 -33.11 1.12
N ALA A 25 3.06 -33.69 1.42
CA ALA A 25 1.86 -33.58 0.61
C ALA A 25 0.70 -33.07 1.49
N LEU A 26 -0.23 -32.35 0.91
CA LEU A 26 -1.35 -31.73 1.61
C LEU A 26 -2.68 -32.16 1.02
N ASP A 27 -3.55 -32.66 1.88
CA ASP A 27 -4.98 -32.71 1.61
C ASP A 27 -5.60 -31.36 1.99
N VAL A 28 -5.90 -30.54 1.00
CA VAL A 28 -6.39 -29.17 1.20
C VAL A 28 -7.81 -29.15 1.77
N ASP A 29 -8.63 -30.12 1.39
CA ASP A 29 -10.03 -30.19 1.82
C ASP A 29 -10.16 -30.51 3.31
N THR A 30 -9.35 -31.44 3.81
CA THR A 30 -9.36 -31.82 5.23
C THR A 30 -8.29 -31.09 6.05
N ASN A 31 -7.41 -30.31 5.39
CA ASN A 31 -6.23 -29.63 5.99
C ASN A 31 -5.28 -30.61 6.71
N VAL A 32 -5.16 -31.82 6.17
CA VAL A 32 -4.24 -32.84 6.66
C VAL A 32 -2.90 -32.74 5.93
N THR A 33 -1.81 -32.83 6.70
CA THR A 33 -0.46 -32.83 6.16
C THR A 33 0.12 -34.25 6.24
N TYR A 34 0.60 -34.77 5.12
CA TYR A 34 1.32 -36.03 5.03
C TYR A 34 2.80 -35.76 4.84
N VAL A 35 3.63 -36.55 5.49
CA VAL A 35 5.10 -36.46 5.39
C VAL A 35 5.67 -37.80 5.00
N VAL A 36 6.52 -37.82 4.00
CA VAL A 36 7.29 -39.01 3.62
C VAL A 36 8.68 -38.96 4.25
N THR A 37 9.07 -40.05 4.89
CA THR A 37 10.40 -40.22 5.52
C THR A 37 11.13 -41.41 4.94
N GLU A 38 12.45 -41.34 4.90
CA GLU A 38 13.31 -42.47 4.59
C GLU A 38 13.98 -42.99 5.90
N ARG A 39 13.85 -44.27 6.16
CA ARG A 39 14.50 -44.98 7.29
C ARG A 39 15.61 -45.86 6.76
N SER A 40 16.87 -45.54 7.09
CA SER A 40 18.01 -46.37 6.74
C SER A 40 17.96 -47.73 7.41
N LEU A 41 18.04 -48.80 6.65
CA LEU A 41 18.09 -50.18 7.15
C LEU A 41 19.54 -50.63 7.42
N ALA A 42 19.70 -51.50 8.40
CA ALA A 42 21.01 -52.11 8.70
C ALA A 42 21.57 -52.96 7.54
N SER A 43 20.71 -53.37 6.61
CA SER A 43 21.04 -54.14 5.40
C SER A 43 21.61 -53.32 4.25
N GLY A 44 21.65 -51.96 4.40
CA GLY A 44 22.12 -51.06 3.33
C GLY A 44 21.03 -50.57 2.37
N GLY A 45 19.74 -50.81 2.67
CA GLY A 45 18.57 -50.21 1.98
C GLY A 45 17.93 -49.10 2.78
N ALA A 46 16.84 -48.54 2.28
CA ALA A 46 16.00 -47.60 3.02
C ALA A 46 14.52 -47.95 2.87
N ASP A 47 13.80 -47.98 3.96
CA ASP A 47 12.32 -48.04 3.96
C ASP A 47 11.75 -46.63 3.76
N ILE A 48 10.70 -46.52 3.00
CA ILE A 48 9.91 -45.30 2.84
C ILE A 48 8.69 -45.43 3.74
N GLU A 49 8.50 -44.47 4.61
CA GLU A 49 7.38 -44.43 5.56
C GLU A 49 6.55 -43.15 5.31
N ILE A 50 5.23 -43.27 5.28
CA ILE A 50 4.32 -42.11 5.22
C ILE A 50 3.68 -41.87 6.57
N TRP A 51 3.68 -40.62 7.00
CA TRP A 51 3.17 -40.17 8.27
C TRP A 51 2.08 -39.12 8.08
N GLN A 52 1.01 -39.20 8.90
CA GLN A 52 -0.01 -38.18 8.98
C GLN A 52 0.27 -37.28 10.17
N MET A 53 0.27 -35.95 9.96
CA MET A 53 0.52 -34.96 11.00
C MET A 53 -0.76 -34.51 11.69
N PRO A 54 -0.74 -34.21 13.01
CA PRO A 54 0.40 -34.32 13.94
C PRO A 54 0.67 -35.78 14.37
N VAL A 55 1.95 -36.08 14.56
CA VAL A 55 2.38 -37.40 15.03
C VAL A 55 2.42 -37.42 16.55
N GLY A 56 1.71 -38.36 17.21
CA GLY A 56 1.80 -38.60 18.63
C GLY A 56 3.03 -39.46 19.01
N GLU A 57 3.38 -39.53 20.31
CA GLU A 57 4.54 -40.29 20.77
C GLU A 57 4.46 -41.79 20.42
N ASP A 58 3.25 -42.37 20.40
CA ASP A 58 2.98 -43.77 20.09
C ASP A 58 2.46 -44.00 18.65
N SER A 59 2.56 -43.00 17.74
CA SER A 59 2.04 -43.12 16.39
C SER A 59 2.90 -44.02 15.52
N THR A 60 2.27 -44.80 14.64
CA THR A 60 2.89 -45.61 13.59
C THR A 60 2.79 -44.93 12.26
N PRO A 61 3.68 -45.22 11.28
CA PRO A 61 3.47 -44.75 9.92
C PRO A 61 2.18 -45.30 9.36
N ILE A 62 1.45 -44.50 8.56
CA ILE A 62 0.20 -44.91 7.94
C ILE A 62 0.42 -45.93 6.78
N ALA A 63 1.61 -45.87 6.17
CA ALA A 63 2.03 -46.85 5.18
C ALA A 63 3.56 -46.95 5.10
N THR A 64 4.02 -48.09 4.61
CA THR A 64 5.44 -48.37 4.40
C THR A 64 5.67 -48.99 3.03
N LEU A 65 6.86 -48.76 2.45
CA LEU A 65 7.35 -49.38 1.25
C LEU A 65 8.87 -49.74 1.44
N THR A 66 9.22 -50.96 1.20
CA THR A 66 10.63 -51.39 1.12
C THR A 66 11.00 -51.58 -0.34
N PRO A 67 11.66 -50.58 -1.00
CA PRO A 67 12.02 -50.71 -2.41
C PRO A 67 13.05 -51.82 -2.60
N GLU A 68 13.03 -52.53 -3.73
CA GLU A 68 14.10 -53.45 -4.07
C GLU A 68 15.43 -52.72 -4.26
N ALA A 69 16.49 -53.21 -3.66
CA ALA A 69 17.80 -52.60 -3.73
C ALA A 69 18.33 -52.65 -5.18
N VAL A 70 18.34 -51.49 -5.86
CA VAL A 70 18.89 -51.36 -7.21
C VAL A 70 20.42 -51.07 -7.14
N PRO A 71 21.29 -52.02 -7.61
CA PRO A 71 22.73 -51.89 -7.40
C PRO A 71 23.45 -50.74 -8.09
N LYS A 72 22.73 -49.88 -8.83
CA LYS A 72 23.28 -48.78 -9.64
C LYS A 72 22.97 -47.37 -9.14
N PHE A 73 22.13 -47.23 -8.14
CA PHE A 73 21.77 -45.91 -7.58
C PHE A 73 22.36 -45.79 -6.16
N GLU A 74 23.59 -45.30 -6.02
CA GLU A 74 24.13 -44.75 -4.78
C GLU A 74 23.52 -43.39 -4.44
N ALA A 75 22.27 -43.13 -4.84
CA ALA A 75 21.62 -41.87 -4.51
C ALA A 75 21.16 -41.91 -3.06
N ALA A 76 21.63 -40.96 -2.25
CA ALA A 76 21.27 -40.83 -0.85
C ALA A 76 19.75 -40.60 -0.63
N HIS A 77 18.97 -40.33 -1.68
CA HIS A 77 17.53 -40.07 -1.65
C HIS A 77 16.90 -40.79 -2.84
N GLN A 78 15.95 -41.64 -2.55
CA GLN A 78 15.19 -42.38 -3.57
C GLN A 78 13.93 -41.64 -4.02
N LEU A 79 13.44 -40.66 -3.24
CA LEU A 79 12.23 -39.93 -3.52
C LEU A 79 12.44 -38.87 -4.63
N VAL A 80 11.65 -38.94 -5.69
CA VAL A 80 11.59 -37.92 -6.77
C VAL A 80 10.37 -37.02 -6.63
N SER A 81 9.20 -37.57 -6.29
CA SER A 81 7.96 -36.80 -6.11
C SER A 81 7.09 -37.44 -5.03
N PHE A 82 6.41 -36.61 -4.25
CA PHE A 82 5.39 -36.99 -3.29
C PHE A 82 4.22 -36.02 -3.41
N THR A 83 3.04 -36.53 -3.74
CA THR A 83 1.88 -35.69 -4.05
C THR A 83 0.60 -36.35 -3.59
N PHE A 84 -0.32 -35.56 -3.04
CA PHE A 84 -1.70 -35.98 -2.79
C PHE A 84 -2.58 -35.57 -3.97
N LEU A 85 -3.24 -36.54 -4.60
CA LEU A 85 -4.20 -36.31 -5.68
C LEU A 85 -5.60 -36.12 -5.05
N ALA A 86 -6.12 -34.90 -5.15
CA ALA A 86 -7.35 -34.52 -4.47
C ALA A 86 -8.60 -35.26 -4.99
N GLU A 87 -8.70 -35.45 -6.31
CA GLU A 87 -9.89 -36.08 -6.93
C GLU A 87 -9.99 -37.58 -6.58
N SER A 88 -8.87 -38.31 -6.65
CA SER A 88 -8.82 -39.74 -6.31
C SER A 88 -8.53 -40.05 -4.85
N ARG A 89 -8.20 -38.99 -4.04
CA ARG A 89 -7.79 -39.10 -2.64
C ARG A 89 -6.62 -40.06 -2.43
N GLN A 90 -5.66 -40.03 -3.33
CA GLN A 90 -4.51 -40.89 -3.34
C GLN A 90 -3.19 -40.15 -3.05
N LEU A 91 -2.36 -40.74 -2.24
CA LEU A 91 -0.95 -40.33 -2.08
C LEU A 91 -0.11 -41.07 -3.12
N VAL A 92 0.62 -40.34 -3.93
CA VAL A 92 1.51 -40.88 -4.98
C VAL A 92 2.96 -40.63 -4.62
N VAL A 93 3.74 -41.68 -4.62
CA VAL A 93 5.19 -41.68 -4.42
C VAL A 93 5.86 -42.10 -5.70
N ILE A 94 6.78 -41.29 -6.22
CA ILE A 94 7.60 -41.64 -7.42
C ILE A 94 9.05 -41.71 -6.96
N LEU A 95 9.68 -42.84 -7.27
CA LEU A 95 11.07 -43.14 -6.88
C LEU A 95 12.05 -42.92 -8.04
N ALA A 96 13.30 -42.70 -7.70
CA ALA A 96 14.40 -42.60 -8.69
C ALA A 96 14.63 -43.93 -9.44
N SER A 97 14.27 -45.08 -8.84
CA SER A 97 14.23 -46.37 -9.53
C SER A 97 13.28 -46.41 -10.72
N GLY A 98 12.29 -45.55 -10.73
CA GLY A 98 11.20 -45.48 -11.71
C GLY A 98 9.86 -45.99 -11.17
N ASP A 99 9.84 -46.58 -9.98
CA ASP A 99 8.63 -47.14 -9.40
C ASP A 99 7.64 -46.02 -9.02
N ILE A 100 6.39 -46.24 -9.36
CA ILE A 100 5.27 -45.40 -9.02
C ILE A 100 4.38 -46.17 -8.02
N ALA A 101 4.36 -45.72 -6.80
CA ALA A 101 3.60 -46.30 -5.71
C ALA A 101 2.44 -45.40 -5.26
N VAL A 102 1.32 -46.00 -4.93
CA VAL A 102 0.06 -45.30 -4.59
C VAL A 102 -0.51 -45.84 -3.27
N LEU A 103 -1.08 -44.95 -2.48
CA LEU A 103 -1.84 -45.25 -1.28
C LEU A 103 -3.18 -44.55 -1.33
N ASP A 104 -4.27 -45.30 -1.11
CA ASP A 104 -5.60 -44.74 -0.91
C ASP A 104 -5.70 -44.14 0.50
N ALA A 105 -5.87 -42.82 0.58
CA ALA A 105 -5.89 -42.10 1.86
C ALA A 105 -7.17 -42.35 2.68
N ASP A 106 -8.25 -42.80 2.07
CA ASP A 106 -9.52 -43.10 2.76
C ASP A 106 -9.55 -44.54 3.34
N ASN A 107 -8.71 -45.43 2.83
CA ASN A 107 -8.68 -46.85 3.23
C ASN A 107 -7.41 -47.26 4.00
N VAL A 108 -6.84 -46.34 4.76
CA VAL A 108 -5.60 -46.57 5.51
C VAL A 108 -5.88 -47.45 6.74
N SER A 109 -5.17 -48.57 6.84
CA SER A 109 -5.11 -49.43 8.04
C SER A 109 -3.73 -49.32 8.70
N GLU A 110 -3.61 -49.72 10.01
CA GLU A 110 -2.36 -49.60 10.79
C GLU A 110 -1.12 -50.33 10.20
N SER A 111 -1.22 -50.98 9.05
CA SER A 111 -0.11 -51.71 8.38
C SER A 111 -0.31 -51.68 6.86
N SER A 112 -0.76 -50.57 6.29
CA SER A 112 -0.91 -50.48 4.84
C SER A 112 0.48 -50.51 4.16
N GLU A 113 0.62 -51.33 3.11
CA GLU A 113 1.73 -51.24 2.20
C GLU A 113 1.36 -50.35 1.03
N LEU A 114 2.35 -49.64 0.48
CA LEU A 114 2.18 -48.84 -0.75
C LEU A 114 2.12 -49.79 -1.95
N ASP A 115 1.09 -49.68 -2.78
CA ASP A 115 0.93 -50.48 -3.99
C ASP A 115 1.76 -49.90 -5.13
N ILE A 116 2.71 -50.68 -5.67
CA ILE A 116 3.44 -50.31 -6.88
C ILE A 116 2.56 -50.63 -8.09
N ILE A 117 2.07 -49.55 -8.74
CA ILE A 117 1.17 -49.65 -9.89
C ILE A 117 1.91 -49.73 -11.24
N GLY A 118 3.18 -49.34 -11.27
CA GLY A 118 4.00 -49.36 -12.50
C GLY A 118 5.42 -48.89 -12.22
N SER A 119 6.25 -49.09 -13.23
CA SER A 119 7.65 -48.63 -13.19
C SER A 119 8.09 -48.06 -14.55
N VAL A 120 8.89 -46.98 -14.52
CA VAL A 120 9.42 -46.30 -15.70
C VAL A 120 10.92 -46.63 -15.83
N GLU A 121 11.27 -47.52 -16.79
CA GLU A 121 12.66 -47.86 -17.02
C GLU A 121 13.40 -46.77 -17.85
N PRO A 122 14.67 -46.51 -17.61
CA PRO A 122 15.56 -47.03 -16.55
C PRO A 122 15.61 -46.13 -15.30
N GLY A 123 14.48 -45.69 -14.78
CA GLY A 123 14.33 -44.79 -13.67
C GLY A 123 13.90 -43.38 -14.05
N VAL A 124 13.59 -42.53 -13.04
CA VAL A 124 13.04 -41.17 -13.21
C VAL A 124 14.02 -40.16 -12.62
N LYS A 125 14.37 -39.13 -13.40
CA LYS A 125 15.21 -38.00 -12.97
C LYS A 125 14.43 -36.86 -12.35
N VAL A 126 13.23 -36.58 -12.85
CA VAL A 126 12.33 -35.56 -12.37
C VAL A 126 10.88 -35.92 -12.73
N ALA A 127 9.95 -35.59 -11.84
CA ALA A 127 8.52 -35.74 -12.05
C ALA A 127 7.80 -34.49 -11.51
N SER A 128 6.80 -34.00 -12.24
CA SER A 128 6.04 -32.81 -11.84
C SER A 128 4.60 -32.90 -12.32
N TRP A 129 3.67 -32.81 -11.40
CA TRP A 129 2.24 -32.75 -11.68
C TRP A 129 1.82 -31.38 -12.19
N SER A 130 0.87 -31.34 -13.12
CA SER A 130 0.14 -30.10 -13.45
C SER A 130 -0.61 -29.58 -12.23
N PRO A 131 -0.84 -28.26 -12.12
CA PRO A 131 -1.54 -27.67 -10.95
C PRO A 131 -2.96 -28.22 -10.75
N ASP A 132 -3.64 -28.64 -11.83
CA ASP A 132 -4.95 -29.28 -11.82
C ASP A 132 -4.89 -30.79 -11.62
N GLN A 133 -3.67 -31.34 -11.46
CA GLN A 133 -3.40 -32.76 -11.24
C GLN A 133 -3.89 -33.70 -12.39
N SER A 134 -4.18 -33.12 -13.56
CA SER A 134 -4.67 -33.90 -14.72
C SER A 134 -3.56 -34.60 -15.49
N GLN A 135 -2.33 -34.06 -15.43
CA GLN A 135 -1.17 -34.55 -16.18
C GLN A 135 0.08 -34.63 -15.29
N LEU A 136 0.87 -35.64 -15.52
CA LEU A 136 2.19 -35.85 -14.94
C LEU A 136 3.23 -35.75 -16.05
N VAL A 137 4.17 -34.81 -15.90
CA VAL A 137 5.36 -34.72 -16.77
C VAL A 137 6.55 -35.30 -16.02
N LEU A 138 7.27 -36.20 -16.65
CA LEU A 138 8.48 -36.79 -16.12
C LEU A 138 9.59 -36.91 -17.18
N VAL A 139 10.83 -36.98 -16.71
CA VAL A 139 12.01 -37.27 -17.55
C VAL A 139 12.67 -38.54 -17.03
N ASN A 140 12.79 -39.53 -17.89
CA ASN A 140 13.41 -40.79 -17.52
C ASN A 140 14.94 -40.75 -17.55
N GLY A 141 15.57 -41.85 -17.15
CA GLY A 141 17.03 -42.00 -17.14
C GLY A 141 17.70 -41.92 -18.51
N HIS A 142 16.98 -42.18 -19.62
CA HIS A 142 17.44 -42.07 -21.01
C HIS A 142 17.24 -40.63 -21.60
N ASP A 143 16.92 -39.62 -20.81
CA ASP A 143 16.63 -38.28 -21.29
C ASP A 143 15.43 -38.24 -22.26
N GLN A 144 14.40 -39.01 -21.98
CA GLN A 144 13.12 -38.93 -22.66
C GLN A 144 12.12 -38.17 -21.82
N LEU A 145 11.33 -37.32 -22.46
CA LEU A 145 10.20 -36.59 -21.85
C LEU A 145 8.94 -37.45 -22.03
N LEU A 146 8.32 -37.82 -20.93
CA LEU A 146 7.05 -38.51 -20.90
C LEU A 146 5.97 -37.61 -20.30
N VAL A 147 4.78 -37.66 -20.88
CA VAL A 147 3.58 -37.03 -20.33
C VAL A 147 2.53 -38.11 -20.14
N MET A 148 2.02 -38.22 -18.90
CA MET A 148 1.04 -39.22 -18.49
C MET A 148 -0.23 -38.53 -17.99
N THR A 149 -1.36 -39.23 -18.06
CA THR A 149 -2.60 -38.84 -17.39
C THR A 149 -2.51 -39.07 -15.89
N LYS A 150 -3.55 -38.65 -15.15
CA LYS A 150 -3.71 -38.96 -13.71
C LYS A 150 -3.81 -40.47 -13.44
N ASP A 151 -4.22 -41.28 -14.43
CA ASP A 151 -4.35 -42.74 -14.35
C ASP A 151 -3.06 -43.45 -14.84
N PHE A 152 -1.97 -42.68 -15.03
CA PHE A 152 -0.63 -43.11 -15.47
C PHE A 152 -0.54 -43.66 -16.89
N ASP A 153 -1.55 -43.38 -17.72
CA ASP A 153 -1.48 -43.69 -19.14
C ASP A 153 -0.57 -42.71 -19.87
N VAL A 154 0.39 -43.25 -20.67
CA VAL A 154 1.32 -42.45 -21.44
C VAL A 154 0.62 -41.79 -22.62
N GLN A 155 0.51 -40.46 -22.60
CA GLN A 155 -0.02 -39.64 -23.69
C GLN A 155 1.05 -39.25 -24.71
N PHE A 156 2.28 -39.10 -24.26
CA PHE A 156 3.40 -38.68 -25.10
C PHE A 156 4.73 -39.24 -24.56
N GLU A 157 5.56 -39.68 -25.50
CA GLU A 157 6.94 -40.01 -25.26
C GLU A 157 7.80 -39.41 -26.37
N GLY A 158 8.87 -38.72 -26.01
CA GLY A 158 9.76 -38.09 -26.99
C GLY A 158 11.12 -37.69 -26.41
N PRO A 159 12.07 -37.32 -27.25
CA PRO A 159 13.38 -36.90 -26.77
C PRO A 159 13.30 -35.60 -25.99
N LEU A 160 14.01 -35.52 -24.83
CA LEU A 160 14.13 -34.31 -24.03
C LEU A 160 14.73 -33.14 -24.85
N ARG A 161 15.51 -33.42 -25.84
CA ARG A 161 16.20 -32.46 -26.73
C ARG A 161 15.75 -32.72 -28.17
N PRO A 162 14.60 -32.25 -28.63
CA PRO A 162 14.14 -32.39 -30.00
C PRO A 162 15.12 -31.69 -30.96
N SER A 163 15.59 -32.41 -32.00
CA SER A 163 16.61 -31.94 -32.94
C SER A 163 16.16 -30.83 -33.89
N ASP A 164 14.86 -30.65 -34.03
CA ASP A 164 14.30 -29.98 -35.20
C ASP A 164 13.67 -28.62 -34.94
N LEU A 165 13.73 -28.11 -33.73
CA LEU A 165 13.26 -26.75 -33.55
C LEU A 165 14.39 -25.80 -33.82
N GLY A 166 14.46 -25.58 -35.13
CA GLY A 166 15.26 -24.63 -35.80
C GLY A 166 15.61 -23.46 -34.95
N GLN A 167 16.90 -23.38 -34.72
CA GLN A 167 17.58 -22.13 -34.80
C GLN A 167 16.64 -20.91 -34.74
N GLU A 168 16.53 -20.40 -33.51
CA GLU A 168 16.29 -18.97 -33.27
C GLU A 168 15.12 -18.30 -34.04
N LYS A 169 13.95 -18.87 -34.07
CA LYS A 169 12.73 -18.07 -34.36
C LYS A 169 12.31 -17.27 -33.14
N HIS A 170 13.16 -16.38 -32.70
CA HIS A 170 12.78 -15.32 -31.77
C HIS A 170 11.95 -14.31 -32.54
N THR A 171 10.62 -14.40 -32.46
CA THR A 171 9.78 -13.34 -32.94
C THR A 171 9.92 -12.20 -31.91
N ALA A 172 10.75 -11.23 -32.26
CA ALA A 172 10.86 -9.99 -31.49
C ALA A 172 9.53 -9.22 -31.63
N LEU A 173 8.55 -9.57 -30.83
CA LEU A 173 7.38 -8.73 -30.58
C LEU A 173 7.85 -7.63 -29.62
N GLY A 174 8.65 -6.71 -30.19
CA GLY A 174 9.40 -5.75 -29.42
C GLY A 174 8.66 -4.50 -29.10
N TRP A 175 8.81 -4.09 -27.87
CA TRP A 175 8.78 -2.70 -27.45
C TRP A 175 10.23 -2.27 -27.23
N GLY A 176 10.87 -1.73 -28.28
CA GLY A 176 12.18 -1.07 -28.21
C GLY A 176 13.39 -2.01 -28.13
N SER A 177 14.56 -1.50 -28.55
CA SER A 177 15.84 -2.23 -28.48
C SER A 177 16.25 -2.51 -27.03
N LYS A 178 16.96 -3.61 -26.81
CA LYS A 178 17.53 -4.05 -25.50
C LYS A 178 18.30 -2.93 -24.75
N GLN A 179 18.67 -1.85 -25.39
CA GLN A 179 19.47 -0.76 -24.82
C GLN A 179 18.70 0.31 -24.06
N THR A 180 17.36 0.33 -24.10
CA THR A 180 16.55 1.42 -23.54
C THR A 180 15.67 1.07 -22.36
N GLN A 181 15.54 -0.20 -21.97
CA GLN A 181 14.64 -0.60 -20.89
C GLN A 181 15.38 -1.25 -19.71
N PHE A 182 15.47 -0.46 -18.63
CA PHE A 182 15.68 -0.91 -17.27
C PHE A 182 17.01 -1.62 -16.93
N HIS A 183 18.06 -0.87 -16.95
CA HIS A 183 19.25 -1.20 -16.15
C HIS A 183 18.96 -0.82 -14.68
N GLY A 184 18.75 -1.79 -13.82
CA GLY A 184 18.47 -1.62 -12.39
C GLY A 184 19.15 -0.42 -11.68
N SER A 185 19.37 -0.43 -10.39
CA SER A 185 19.94 0.67 -9.59
C SER A 185 21.29 1.25 -10.08
N LEU A 186 21.93 0.63 -11.06
CA LEU A 186 23.23 1.06 -11.65
C LEU A 186 23.10 2.00 -12.86
N GLY A 187 21.90 2.21 -13.42
CA GLY A 187 21.62 3.19 -14.47
C GLY A 187 22.50 3.10 -15.72
N LYS A 188 22.65 4.23 -16.42
CA LYS A 188 23.42 4.35 -17.67
C LYS A 188 24.89 3.87 -17.61
N ALA A 189 25.49 3.85 -16.43
CA ALA A 189 26.88 3.40 -16.25
C ALA A 189 27.05 1.88 -16.47
N ALA A 190 25.99 1.10 -16.22
CA ALA A 190 26.00 -0.34 -16.49
C ALA A 190 25.86 -0.66 -17.99
N ALA A 191 25.10 0.16 -18.72
CA ALA A 191 24.90 0.01 -20.16
C ALA A 191 26.18 0.27 -20.99
N ALA A 192 27.08 1.10 -20.49
CA ALA A 192 28.34 1.42 -21.16
C ALA A 192 29.42 0.34 -21.01
N THR A 193 29.17 -0.68 -20.19
CA THR A 193 30.16 -1.71 -19.82
C THR A 193 29.81 -3.11 -20.34
N GLU A 194 28.73 -3.27 -21.12
CA GLU A 194 28.42 -4.56 -21.76
C GLU A 194 29.28 -4.74 -23.01
N PRO A 195 30.25 -5.63 -22.99
CA PRO A 195 30.89 -6.08 -24.22
C PRO A 195 29.84 -6.87 -25.03
N SER A 196 29.67 -6.48 -26.29
CA SER A 196 28.89 -7.21 -27.28
C SER A 196 29.24 -8.71 -27.22
N ASN A 197 28.27 -9.55 -26.81
CA ASN A 197 28.38 -11.01 -26.80
C ASN A 197 28.41 -11.58 -28.22
N THR A 198 29.45 -11.26 -29.01
CA THR A 198 29.83 -12.05 -30.18
C THR A 198 30.77 -13.10 -29.68
N GLY A 199 30.26 -14.32 -29.56
CA GLY A 199 31.00 -15.47 -29.07
C GLY A 199 32.36 -15.68 -29.76
N GLN A 200 33.41 -15.47 -29.02
CA GLN A 200 34.72 -16.01 -29.37
C GLN A 200 35.03 -17.19 -28.42
N GLY A 201 34.88 -18.40 -28.96
CA GLY A 201 35.74 -19.53 -28.70
C GLY A 201 36.00 -20.05 -27.28
N GLY A 202 35.17 -19.68 -26.28
CA GLY A 202 35.26 -20.25 -24.93
C GLY A 202 34.53 -21.61 -24.87
N ILE A 203 35.06 -22.56 -24.10
CA ILE A 203 34.35 -23.80 -23.79
C ILE A 203 33.22 -23.50 -22.83
N ASP A 204 31.97 -23.69 -23.28
CA ASP A 204 30.79 -23.56 -22.42
C ASP A 204 30.80 -24.69 -21.37
N LYS A 205 30.80 -24.31 -20.09
CA LYS A 205 30.73 -25.26 -18.98
C LYS A 205 29.54 -24.91 -18.11
N PRO A 206 28.81 -25.90 -17.57
CA PRO A 206 27.78 -25.63 -16.56
C PRO A 206 28.38 -25.02 -15.29
N SER A 207 27.55 -24.37 -14.47
CA SER A 207 28.00 -23.96 -13.14
C SER A 207 28.55 -25.14 -12.34
N PRO A 208 29.64 -24.97 -11.59
CA PRO A 208 30.14 -26.01 -10.69
C PRO A 208 29.11 -26.49 -9.66
N ASP A 209 28.12 -25.65 -9.36
CA ASP A 209 27.01 -25.97 -8.41
C ASP A 209 25.80 -26.62 -9.11
N ASP A 210 25.84 -26.80 -10.45
CA ASP A 210 24.78 -27.41 -11.22
C ASP A 210 24.81 -28.95 -11.05
N ASP A 211 23.69 -29.53 -10.63
CA ASP A 211 23.56 -31.00 -10.46
C ASP A 211 23.34 -31.77 -11.77
N ASN A 212 23.34 -31.09 -12.91
CA ASN A 212 23.09 -31.57 -14.25
C ASN A 212 21.69 -32.22 -14.47
N ASN A 213 20.83 -32.25 -13.45
CA ASN A 213 19.48 -32.81 -13.56
C ASN A 213 18.54 -31.90 -14.32
N PRO A 214 17.63 -32.46 -15.11
CA PRO A 214 16.54 -31.67 -15.68
C PRO A 214 15.61 -31.16 -14.58
N ARG A 215 14.88 -30.06 -14.87
CA ARG A 215 13.82 -29.50 -14.02
C ARG A 215 12.59 -29.23 -14.85
N VAL A 216 11.41 -29.39 -14.25
CA VAL A 216 10.13 -29.10 -14.87
C VAL A 216 9.37 -28.10 -14.01
N SER A 217 8.72 -27.14 -14.62
CA SER A 217 7.84 -26.21 -13.90
C SER A 217 6.62 -25.86 -14.74
N TRP A 218 5.44 -25.88 -14.09
CA TRP A 218 4.17 -25.60 -14.71
C TRP A 218 3.74 -24.15 -14.51
N ARG A 219 2.98 -23.61 -15.47
CA ARG A 219 2.17 -22.39 -15.23
C ARG A 219 0.95 -22.77 -14.40
N GLY A 220 0.47 -21.85 -13.55
CA GLY A 220 -0.59 -22.12 -12.58
C GLY A 220 -1.94 -22.56 -13.15
N ASP A 221 -2.20 -22.37 -14.45
CA ASP A 221 -3.40 -22.85 -15.14
C ASP A 221 -3.21 -24.21 -15.84
N GLY A 222 -2.05 -24.84 -15.70
CA GLY A 222 -1.76 -26.12 -16.35
C GLY A 222 -1.61 -26.10 -17.88
N ALA A 223 -1.86 -24.94 -18.53
CA ALA A 223 -1.86 -24.86 -20.00
C ALA A 223 -0.46 -24.90 -20.63
N PHE A 224 0.59 -24.65 -19.84
CA PHE A 224 1.98 -24.64 -20.29
C PHE A 224 2.92 -25.15 -19.22
N PHE A 225 4.01 -25.75 -19.67
CA PHE A 225 5.13 -26.09 -18.80
C PHE A 225 6.49 -25.80 -19.47
N VAL A 226 7.54 -25.74 -18.67
CA VAL A 226 8.90 -25.50 -19.13
C VAL A 226 9.82 -26.57 -18.57
N VAL A 227 10.74 -27.01 -19.41
CA VAL A 227 11.76 -27.98 -19.03
C VAL A 227 13.14 -27.33 -19.17
N SER A 228 13.94 -27.40 -18.11
CA SER A 228 15.35 -27.02 -18.10
C SER A 228 16.21 -28.25 -18.27
N SER A 229 17.09 -28.26 -19.26
CA SER A 229 18.03 -29.37 -19.48
C SER A 229 19.40 -28.88 -19.94
N LEU A 230 20.42 -29.70 -19.71
CA LEU A 230 21.79 -29.42 -20.14
C LEU A 230 22.04 -29.99 -21.53
N ASP A 231 22.31 -29.14 -22.51
CA ASP A 231 22.51 -29.48 -23.91
C ASP A 231 24.01 -29.59 -24.23
N PRO A 232 24.51 -30.72 -24.77
CA PRO A 232 25.87 -30.83 -25.23
C PRO A 232 26.07 -29.99 -26.50
N ARG A 233 27.15 -29.20 -26.53
CA ARG A 233 27.57 -28.38 -27.70
C ARG A 233 28.82 -28.90 -28.42
N GLY A 234 29.51 -29.84 -27.82
CA GLY A 234 30.75 -30.44 -28.34
C GLY A 234 31.51 -31.19 -27.24
N PRO A 235 32.67 -31.73 -27.52
CA PRO A 235 33.49 -32.43 -26.54
C PRO A 235 33.84 -31.53 -25.37
N GLY A 236 33.30 -31.83 -24.17
CA GLY A 236 33.54 -31.07 -22.94
C GLY A 236 32.80 -29.72 -22.84
N SER A 237 31.89 -29.40 -23.77
CA SER A 237 31.07 -28.16 -23.75
C SER A 237 29.59 -28.50 -23.62
N SER A 238 28.94 -27.92 -22.65
CA SER A 238 27.50 -28.05 -22.44
C SER A 238 26.89 -26.76 -21.87
N VAL A 239 25.63 -26.51 -22.23
CA VAL A 239 24.89 -25.31 -21.81
C VAL A 239 23.46 -25.64 -21.44
N ARG A 240 22.94 -24.98 -20.40
CA ARG A 240 21.53 -25.10 -20.04
C ARG A 240 20.65 -24.34 -20.99
N ARG A 241 19.51 -24.98 -21.35
CA ARG A 241 18.45 -24.42 -22.17
C ARG A 241 17.10 -24.68 -21.52
N LEU A 242 16.17 -23.72 -21.71
CA LEU A 242 14.77 -23.83 -21.31
C LEU A 242 13.95 -24.12 -22.55
N ARG A 243 13.08 -25.14 -22.47
CA ARG A 243 12.13 -25.51 -23.54
C ARG A 243 10.73 -25.36 -23.05
N PHE A 244 9.93 -24.66 -23.82
CA PHE A 244 8.56 -24.28 -23.46
C PHE A 244 7.58 -25.13 -24.26
N TYR A 245 6.63 -25.72 -23.57
CA TYR A 245 5.62 -26.62 -24.13
C TYR A 245 4.22 -26.11 -23.81
N SER A 246 3.29 -26.34 -24.75
CA SER A 246 1.85 -26.31 -24.49
C SER A 246 1.45 -27.71 -24.01
N SER A 247 0.50 -27.81 -23.07
CA SER A 247 0.03 -29.09 -22.53
C SER A 247 -1.02 -29.74 -23.42
N ASP A 248 -1.95 -28.96 -24.02
CA ASP A 248 -3.01 -29.41 -24.89
C ASP A 248 -3.19 -28.45 -26.08
N PRO A 249 -2.89 -28.89 -27.33
CA PRO A 249 -2.12 -30.08 -27.66
C PRO A 249 -0.66 -29.94 -27.19
N LEU A 250 -0.04 -31.09 -26.92
CA LEU A 250 1.36 -31.09 -26.52
C LEU A 250 2.26 -30.71 -27.70
N VAL A 251 2.78 -29.50 -27.66
CA VAL A 251 3.62 -28.92 -28.70
C VAL A 251 4.80 -28.19 -28.09
N HIS A 252 5.99 -28.45 -28.60
CA HIS A 252 7.16 -27.61 -28.27
C HIS A 252 7.03 -26.24 -28.95
N LEU A 253 6.95 -25.19 -28.17
CA LEU A 253 6.67 -23.81 -28.61
C LEU A 253 7.94 -23.04 -28.95
N SER A 254 8.91 -23.08 -28.05
CA SER A 254 10.18 -22.30 -28.18
C SER A 254 11.26 -22.86 -27.28
N THR A 255 12.50 -22.46 -27.56
CA THR A 255 13.68 -22.71 -26.72
C THR A 255 14.28 -21.36 -26.30
N SER A 256 14.78 -21.28 -25.06
CA SER A 256 15.36 -20.03 -24.55
C SER A 256 16.55 -19.54 -25.37
N GLU A 257 16.76 -18.23 -25.39
CA GLU A 257 17.97 -17.65 -25.92
C GLU A 257 19.21 -18.21 -25.17
N TYR A 258 20.35 -18.20 -25.85
CA TYR A 258 21.60 -18.62 -25.25
C TYR A 258 21.99 -17.72 -24.08
N THR A 259 22.14 -18.32 -22.89
CA THR A 259 22.43 -17.58 -21.65
C THR A 259 23.60 -18.31 -20.94
N PRO A 260 24.84 -17.81 -21.08
CA PRO A 260 26.00 -18.41 -20.42
C PRO A 260 25.83 -18.35 -18.89
N GLY A 261 26.17 -19.43 -18.20
CA GLY A 261 26.05 -19.51 -16.74
C GLY A 261 24.64 -19.69 -16.22
N LEU A 262 23.66 -20.01 -17.05
CA LEU A 262 22.31 -20.39 -16.62
C LEU A 262 22.41 -21.69 -15.80
N GLU A 263 21.75 -21.70 -14.63
CA GLU A 263 21.70 -22.82 -13.69
C GLU A 263 20.39 -23.62 -13.80
N GLY A 264 20.36 -24.80 -13.11
CA GLY A 264 19.24 -25.74 -13.23
C GLY A 264 17.94 -25.34 -12.62
N VAL A 265 17.95 -24.46 -11.61
CA VAL A 265 16.75 -24.04 -10.87
C VAL A 265 15.72 -23.32 -11.74
N LEU A 266 14.42 -23.61 -11.52
CA LEU A 266 13.39 -23.20 -12.44
C LEU A 266 12.05 -23.03 -11.72
N ALA A 267 11.36 -21.91 -11.95
CA ALA A 267 10.01 -21.70 -11.45
C ALA A 267 9.17 -20.83 -12.38
N TRP A 268 8.08 -21.37 -12.88
CA TRP A 268 7.09 -20.59 -13.64
C TRP A 268 6.19 -19.79 -12.68
N ARG A 269 6.04 -18.52 -12.92
CA ARG A 269 5.11 -17.69 -12.16
C ARG A 269 3.66 -18.14 -12.42
N PRO A 270 2.88 -18.54 -11.41
CA PRO A 270 1.53 -19.10 -11.61
C PRO A 270 0.64 -18.22 -12.46
N SER A 271 0.58 -16.92 -12.20
CA SER A 271 -0.16 -15.95 -13.04
C SER A 271 0.77 -15.24 -14.01
N GLY A 272 0.64 -15.51 -15.30
CA GLY A 272 1.37 -14.79 -16.35
C GLY A 272 2.45 -15.58 -17.07
N GLY A 273 3.34 -14.88 -17.77
CA GLY A 273 4.30 -15.48 -18.72
C GLY A 273 5.76 -15.42 -18.26
N LEU A 274 6.05 -15.12 -16.99
CA LEU A 274 7.41 -15.02 -16.50
C LEU A 274 7.89 -16.33 -15.88
N ILE A 275 9.08 -16.75 -16.27
CA ILE A 275 9.78 -17.92 -15.74
C ILE A 275 11.06 -17.44 -15.07
N ALA A 276 11.26 -17.81 -13.80
CA ALA A 276 12.46 -17.50 -13.03
C ALA A 276 13.47 -18.64 -13.14
N SER A 277 14.73 -18.30 -13.29
CA SER A 277 15.88 -19.17 -13.17
C SER A 277 17.04 -18.38 -12.56
N THR A 278 18.23 -18.97 -12.38
CA THR A 278 19.42 -18.27 -11.90
C THR A 278 20.54 -18.27 -12.94
N GLN A 279 21.38 -17.24 -12.86
CA GLN A 279 22.57 -17.10 -13.70
C GLN A 279 23.79 -16.76 -12.84
N ARG A 280 24.83 -17.52 -13.00
CA ARG A 280 26.10 -17.33 -12.31
C ARG A 280 27.14 -16.70 -13.24
N PHE A 281 27.99 -15.84 -12.71
CA PHE A 281 29.00 -15.08 -13.42
C PHE A 281 30.40 -15.34 -12.84
N GLY A 282 31.45 -15.10 -13.65
CA GLY A 282 32.82 -15.06 -13.18
C GLY A 282 33.51 -16.41 -13.08
N TYR A 283 33.07 -17.40 -13.85
CA TYR A 283 33.76 -18.67 -14.04
C TYR A 283 33.90 -19.03 -15.54
N GLU A 284 34.73 -19.98 -15.88
CA GLU A 284 34.95 -20.43 -17.28
C GLU A 284 33.64 -21.07 -17.83
N GLY A 285 33.01 -20.47 -18.84
CA GLY A 285 31.74 -20.89 -19.40
C GLY A 285 30.51 -20.20 -18.77
N GLY A 286 30.70 -19.40 -17.75
CA GLY A 286 29.68 -18.58 -17.14
C GLY A 286 29.42 -17.26 -17.85
N GLY A 287 28.48 -16.48 -17.34
CA GLY A 287 28.21 -15.13 -17.81
C GLY A 287 29.42 -14.20 -17.68
N VAL A 288 29.61 -13.29 -18.63
CA VAL A 288 30.62 -12.24 -18.56
C VAL A 288 30.13 -11.12 -17.63
N GLY A 289 30.88 -10.84 -16.57
CA GLY A 289 30.48 -9.84 -15.60
C GLY A 289 31.37 -9.82 -14.37
N ARG A 290 30.89 -9.13 -13.29
CA ARG A 290 31.64 -9.09 -12.03
C ARG A 290 31.77 -10.49 -11.44
N GLN A 291 32.98 -10.84 -11.06
CA GLN A 291 33.28 -12.09 -10.38
C GLN A 291 32.43 -12.22 -9.11
N GLY A 292 31.80 -13.39 -8.90
CA GLY A 292 30.88 -13.61 -7.75
C GLY A 292 29.46 -13.05 -7.89
N ARG A 293 29.09 -12.43 -8.99
CA ARG A 293 27.69 -12.03 -9.26
C ARG A 293 26.83 -13.28 -9.45
N HIS A 294 25.65 -13.25 -8.85
CA HIS A 294 24.62 -14.27 -8.98
C HIS A 294 23.26 -13.60 -9.09
N ASP A 295 22.54 -13.81 -10.18
CA ASP A 295 21.28 -13.15 -10.47
C ASP A 295 20.15 -14.17 -10.60
N VAL A 296 18.97 -13.79 -10.15
CA VAL A 296 17.72 -14.38 -10.61
C VAL A 296 17.37 -13.72 -11.92
N VAL A 297 17.19 -14.52 -12.97
CA VAL A 297 16.89 -14.07 -14.33
C VAL A 297 15.52 -14.53 -14.74
N PHE A 298 14.82 -13.69 -15.50
CA PHE A 298 13.47 -13.99 -15.97
C PHE A 298 13.44 -14.21 -17.46
N PHE A 299 12.61 -15.18 -17.89
CA PHE A 299 12.33 -15.48 -19.29
C PHE A 299 10.84 -15.33 -19.57
N GLU A 300 10.52 -14.99 -20.81
CA GLU A 300 9.16 -15.08 -21.34
C GLU A 300 8.93 -16.44 -22.02
N ARG A 301 7.65 -16.82 -22.19
CA ARG A 301 7.27 -18.06 -22.89
C ARG A 301 7.88 -18.21 -24.28
N CYS A 302 8.22 -17.12 -24.96
CA CYS A 302 8.93 -17.12 -26.24
C CYS A 302 10.43 -17.40 -26.14
N GLY A 303 10.96 -17.63 -24.95
CA GLY A 303 12.38 -17.91 -24.70
C GLY A 303 13.27 -16.68 -24.53
N LEU A 304 12.73 -15.46 -24.64
CA LEU A 304 13.50 -14.23 -24.48
C LEU A 304 13.69 -13.87 -23.00
N ARG A 305 14.90 -13.43 -22.65
CA ARG A 305 15.23 -12.90 -21.33
C ARG A 305 14.56 -11.56 -21.11
N ARG A 306 13.94 -11.40 -19.91
CA ARG A 306 13.21 -10.19 -19.52
C ARG A 306 13.50 -9.74 -18.09
N GLY A 307 14.65 -9.18 -17.87
CA GLY A 307 15.01 -8.62 -16.57
C GLY A 307 15.69 -9.60 -15.62
N GLU A 308 16.18 -9.05 -14.53
CA GLU A 308 17.01 -9.76 -13.56
C GLU A 308 17.08 -8.99 -12.25
N PHE A 309 17.46 -9.64 -11.16
CA PHE A 309 17.91 -9.00 -9.92
C PHE A 309 19.00 -9.83 -9.24
N GLY A 310 19.92 -9.16 -8.56
CA GLY A 310 21.02 -9.83 -7.84
C GLY A 310 20.57 -10.49 -6.55
N VAL A 311 20.99 -11.72 -6.31
CA VAL A 311 20.83 -12.41 -5.03
C VAL A 311 21.66 -11.68 -3.97
N ARG A 312 21.06 -11.38 -2.82
CA ARG A 312 21.68 -10.62 -1.73
C ARG A 312 21.65 -11.41 -0.42
N GLY A 313 22.49 -11.02 0.55
CA GLY A 313 22.47 -11.59 1.89
C GLY A 313 23.05 -13.00 1.99
N CYS A 314 23.90 -13.42 1.02
CA CYS A 314 24.51 -14.73 0.98
C CYS A 314 26.04 -14.69 1.21
N VAL A 315 26.66 -13.52 1.17
CA VAL A 315 28.12 -13.40 1.32
C VAL A 315 28.51 -13.56 2.78
N SER A 316 29.28 -14.61 3.08
CA SER A 316 29.98 -14.77 4.37
C SER A 316 31.09 -13.71 4.46
N MET A 317 31.13 -12.96 5.55
CA MET A 317 32.25 -12.07 5.92
C MET A 317 33.44 -12.88 6.48
N GLY A 318 33.49 -14.17 6.28
CA GLY A 318 34.55 -15.09 6.73
C GLY A 318 35.41 -15.60 5.58
N ASN A 319 36.66 -15.82 5.88
CA ASN A 319 37.69 -16.35 4.97
C ASN A 319 37.18 -17.47 4.07
N PRO A 320 37.41 -17.42 2.74
CA PRO A 320 36.95 -18.42 1.80
C PRO A 320 37.77 -19.75 1.85
N GLU A 321 38.69 -19.89 2.79
CA GLU A 321 39.63 -21.04 2.79
C GLU A 321 39.22 -22.21 3.69
N SER A 322 38.09 -22.18 4.40
CA SER A 322 37.81 -23.18 5.46
C SER A 322 36.75 -24.25 5.17
N ASP A 323 36.04 -24.23 4.02
CA ASP A 323 34.99 -25.23 3.77
C ASP A 323 34.94 -25.76 2.34
N ALA A 324 35.60 -26.88 2.11
CA ALA A 324 35.63 -27.56 0.82
C ALA A 324 34.26 -28.15 0.37
N SER A 325 33.25 -28.16 1.26
CA SER A 325 31.92 -28.72 0.98
C SER A 325 30.95 -27.71 0.35
N ALA A 326 31.27 -26.42 0.38
CA ALA A 326 30.35 -25.34 0.03
C ALA A 326 30.51 -24.77 -1.39
N GLY A 327 31.24 -25.45 -2.28
CA GLY A 327 31.49 -24.94 -3.63
C GLY A 327 32.31 -23.63 -3.65
N PRO A 328 32.69 -23.13 -4.85
CA PRO A 328 33.62 -21.99 -4.98
C PRO A 328 33.07 -20.66 -4.50
N TRP A 329 31.76 -20.54 -4.23
CA TRP A 329 31.12 -19.31 -3.78
C TRP A 329 30.53 -19.39 -2.36
N GLY A 330 30.62 -20.55 -1.69
CA GLY A 330 30.12 -20.77 -0.33
C GLY A 330 28.61 -20.90 -0.21
N TYR A 331 27.84 -20.77 -1.30
CA TYR A 331 26.38 -21.00 -1.34
C TYR A 331 25.90 -21.34 -2.75
N LYS A 332 24.77 -22.04 -2.83
CA LYS A 332 24.01 -22.25 -4.07
C LYS A 332 22.52 -22.01 -3.87
N VAL A 333 21.81 -21.63 -4.91
CA VAL A 333 20.34 -21.63 -4.94
C VAL A 333 19.90 -23.04 -5.28
N LYS A 334 19.17 -23.69 -4.36
CA LYS A 334 18.72 -25.07 -4.53
C LYS A 334 17.40 -25.13 -5.26
N GLU A 335 16.49 -24.17 -4.99
CA GLU A 335 15.18 -24.13 -5.57
C GLU A 335 14.61 -22.70 -5.62
N LEU A 336 13.72 -22.45 -6.58
CA LEU A 336 12.91 -21.27 -6.73
C LEU A 336 11.43 -21.66 -6.65
N LEU A 337 10.63 -20.93 -5.88
CA LEU A 337 9.23 -21.27 -5.63
C LEU A 337 8.37 -20.00 -5.63
N TRP A 338 7.45 -19.88 -6.57
CA TRP A 338 6.42 -18.84 -6.51
C TRP A 338 5.27 -19.29 -5.61
N ASN A 339 4.74 -18.35 -4.82
CA ASN A 339 3.47 -18.59 -4.16
C ASN A 339 2.29 -18.53 -5.16
N THR A 340 1.14 -19.08 -4.78
CA THR A 340 0.01 -19.31 -5.69
C THR A 340 -0.59 -18.03 -6.28
N ASP A 341 -0.58 -16.90 -5.56
CA ASP A 341 -1.03 -15.59 -6.05
C ASP A 341 0.05 -14.83 -6.85
N SER A 342 1.23 -15.40 -7.03
CA SER A 342 2.34 -14.81 -7.80
C SER A 342 2.94 -13.53 -7.21
N SER A 343 2.72 -13.26 -5.94
CA SER A 343 3.19 -12.04 -5.27
C SER A 343 4.55 -12.19 -4.60
N ILE A 344 4.95 -13.43 -4.27
CA ILE A 344 6.18 -13.73 -3.54
C ILE A 344 6.97 -14.81 -4.29
N LEU A 345 8.27 -14.55 -4.49
CA LEU A 345 9.24 -15.54 -4.95
C LEU A 345 10.11 -15.97 -3.77
N ALA A 346 10.05 -17.23 -3.40
CA ALA A 346 10.94 -17.84 -2.42
C ALA A 346 12.19 -18.40 -3.11
N LEU A 347 13.35 -18.13 -2.53
CA LEU A 347 14.64 -18.68 -2.95
C LEU A 347 15.15 -19.57 -1.81
N TRP A 348 15.22 -20.86 -2.04
CA TRP A 348 15.88 -21.77 -1.12
C TRP A 348 17.38 -21.77 -1.41
N ILE A 349 18.13 -21.30 -0.43
CA ILE A 349 19.58 -21.13 -0.53
C ILE A 349 20.25 -22.10 0.43
N GLU A 350 21.10 -22.95 -0.11
CA GLU A 350 21.98 -23.82 0.64
C GLU A 350 23.31 -23.10 0.86
N HIS A 351 23.73 -22.97 2.11
CA HIS A 351 24.97 -22.32 2.51
C HIS A 351 25.75 -23.28 3.41
N ALA A 352 27.09 -23.20 3.47
CA ALA A 352 27.91 -24.02 4.33
C ALA A 352 27.49 -23.97 5.79
N SER A 353 27.10 -22.81 6.31
CA SER A 353 26.66 -22.61 7.69
C SER A 353 25.20 -22.98 7.97
N GLY A 354 24.46 -23.43 6.97
CA GLY A 354 23.03 -23.77 7.09
C GLY A 354 22.16 -23.12 6.01
N ASP A 355 21.00 -23.70 5.78
CA ASP A 355 20.08 -23.29 4.75
C ASP A 355 19.31 -22.01 5.13
N SER A 356 18.77 -21.35 4.14
CA SER A 356 17.81 -20.26 4.34
C SER A 356 16.83 -20.17 3.18
N VAL A 357 15.62 -19.70 3.46
CA VAL A 357 14.62 -19.35 2.47
C VAL A 357 14.44 -17.83 2.47
N GLN A 358 14.74 -17.21 1.36
CA GLN A 358 14.57 -15.77 1.15
C GLN A 358 13.24 -15.50 0.46
N LEU A 359 12.41 -14.60 1.01
CA LEU A 359 11.14 -14.18 0.43
C LEU A 359 11.29 -12.84 -0.26
N TRP A 360 11.12 -12.83 -1.57
CA TRP A 360 11.28 -11.67 -2.44
C TRP A 360 9.96 -11.21 -3.02
N THR A 361 9.78 -9.89 -3.11
CA THR A 361 8.57 -9.28 -3.66
C THR A 361 8.95 -8.16 -4.61
N THR A 362 8.12 -7.91 -5.62
CA THR A 362 8.37 -6.85 -6.59
C THR A 362 7.40 -5.68 -6.40
N GLY A 363 7.91 -4.46 -6.60
CA GLY A 363 7.11 -3.23 -6.64
C GLY A 363 7.89 -2.13 -7.36
N ASN A 364 7.27 -1.38 -8.28
CA ASN A 364 7.93 -0.38 -9.12
C ASN A 364 9.21 -0.90 -9.82
N TYR A 365 9.14 -2.11 -10.36
CA TYR A 365 10.27 -2.78 -11.03
C TYR A 365 11.49 -3.03 -10.13
N HIS A 366 11.36 -2.88 -8.81
CA HIS A 366 12.39 -3.20 -7.83
C HIS A 366 12.03 -4.46 -7.05
N TRP A 367 13.05 -5.29 -6.78
CA TRP A 367 12.92 -6.49 -5.98
C TRP A 367 13.39 -6.25 -4.55
N TYR A 368 12.48 -6.46 -3.60
CA TYR A 368 12.71 -6.29 -2.17
C TYR A 368 12.87 -7.65 -1.51
N LEU A 369 13.93 -7.83 -0.77
CA LEU A 369 14.08 -8.96 0.15
C LEU A 369 13.31 -8.64 1.44
N LYS A 370 12.19 -9.34 1.67
CA LYS A 370 11.28 -9.06 2.78
C LYS A 370 11.56 -9.89 4.02
N GLN A 371 11.91 -11.17 3.85
CA GLN A 371 12.18 -12.09 4.95
C GLN A 371 13.31 -13.04 4.56
N LYS A 372 14.07 -13.45 5.57
CA LYS A 372 15.02 -14.55 5.50
C LYS A 372 14.70 -15.54 6.61
N ILE A 373 14.22 -16.72 6.24
CA ILE A 373 13.79 -17.78 7.14
C ILE A 373 14.93 -18.80 7.21
N VAL A 374 15.26 -19.21 8.42
CA VAL A 374 16.29 -20.24 8.69
C VAL A 374 15.67 -21.42 9.44
N PRO A 375 16.19 -22.64 9.32
CA PRO A 375 15.70 -23.78 10.07
C PRO A 375 15.82 -23.56 11.58
N HIS A 376 14.85 -24.05 12.34
CA HIS A 376 14.92 -24.06 13.80
C HIS A 376 15.38 -25.42 14.32
N GLY A 377 16.02 -25.44 15.50
CA GLY A 377 16.47 -26.64 16.15
C GLY A 377 17.93 -27.04 15.80
N THR A 378 18.24 -28.31 15.91
CA THR A 378 19.60 -28.85 15.70
C THR A 378 19.94 -29.04 14.22
N SER A 379 18.94 -29.21 13.35
CA SER A 379 19.15 -29.35 11.92
C SER A 379 19.24 -27.96 11.26
N LEU A 380 20.38 -27.70 10.63
CA LEU A 380 20.61 -26.46 9.87
C LEU A 380 20.23 -26.59 8.38
N ARG A 381 19.62 -27.71 7.98
CA ARG A 381 19.28 -28.02 6.59
C ARG A 381 17.79 -28.27 6.40
N TYR A 382 17.23 -27.67 5.36
CA TYR A 382 15.91 -28.04 4.88
C TYR A 382 16.02 -29.24 3.94
N THR A 383 15.02 -30.10 4.00
CA THR A 383 14.83 -31.24 3.09
C THR A 383 13.77 -30.94 2.03
N SER A 384 12.73 -30.14 2.40
CA SER A 384 11.70 -29.70 1.48
C SER A 384 11.23 -28.29 1.83
N VAL A 385 10.82 -27.53 0.84
CA VAL A 385 10.18 -26.21 0.98
C VAL A 385 9.04 -26.14 -0.02
N MET A 386 7.85 -25.79 0.42
CA MET A 386 6.69 -25.66 -0.46
C MET A 386 5.74 -24.57 0.01
N TRP A 387 5.08 -23.93 -0.95
CA TRP A 387 3.93 -23.09 -0.69
C TRP A 387 2.66 -23.96 -0.61
N HIS A 388 1.74 -23.55 0.28
CA HIS A 388 0.43 -24.20 0.31
C HIS A 388 -0.29 -23.96 -1.03
N PRO A 389 -0.93 -25.01 -1.62
CA PRO A 389 -1.51 -24.93 -2.96
C PRO A 389 -2.60 -23.86 -3.11
N GLU A 390 -3.40 -23.60 -2.09
CA GLU A 390 -4.51 -22.66 -2.12
C GLU A 390 -4.27 -21.41 -1.26
N ASP A 391 -3.60 -21.55 -0.10
CA ASP A 391 -3.26 -20.40 0.75
C ASP A 391 -1.94 -19.79 0.32
N ALA A 392 -2.02 -18.71 -0.44
CA ALA A 392 -0.87 -18.02 -1.02
C ALA A 392 0.15 -17.49 0.03
N LEU A 393 -0.24 -17.37 1.28
CA LEU A 393 0.60 -16.85 2.36
C LEU A 393 1.00 -17.90 3.39
N ARG A 394 0.88 -19.18 3.05
CA ARG A 394 1.27 -20.29 3.92
C ARG A 394 2.47 -21.04 3.31
N LEU A 395 3.58 -21.07 4.06
CA LEU A 395 4.84 -21.71 3.68
C LEU A 395 5.17 -22.86 4.61
N ILE A 396 5.43 -24.04 4.05
CA ILE A 396 5.79 -25.25 4.77
C ILE A 396 7.25 -25.57 4.45
N CYS A 397 8.06 -25.77 5.49
CA CYS A 397 9.45 -26.16 5.37
C CYS A 397 9.68 -27.41 6.21
N THR A 398 10.36 -28.40 5.66
CA THR A 398 10.77 -29.59 6.40
C THR A 398 12.27 -29.62 6.63
N THR A 399 12.64 -30.09 7.80
CA THR A 399 14.00 -30.55 8.10
C THR A 399 13.97 -32.07 8.29
N THR A 400 15.08 -32.68 8.59
CA THR A 400 15.11 -34.12 8.83
C THR A 400 14.15 -34.60 9.92
N HIS A 401 13.81 -33.74 10.89
CA HIS A 401 13.03 -34.14 12.08
C HIS A 401 11.87 -33.22 12.41
N LEU A 402 11.73 -32.11 11.69
CA LEU A 402 10.69 -31.11 11.96
C LEU A 402 9.94 -30.74 10.69
N VAL A 403 8.65 -30.56 10.82
CA VAL A 403 7.81 -29.88 9.83
C VAL A 403 7.43 -28.53 10.41
N GLU A 404 7.80 -27.47 9.76
CA GLU A 404 7.53 -26.09 10.14
C GLU A 404 6.50 -25.48 9.20
N ASP A 405 5.38 -25.03 9.74
CA ASP A 405 4.28 -24.41 9.00
C ASP A 405 4.14 -22.94 9.43
N ARG A 406 4.26 -22.03 8.49
CA ARG A 406 4.20 -20.57 8.70
C ARG A 406 3.10 -19.94 7.88
N ALA A 407 2.13 -19.33 8.55
CA ALA A 407 1.28 -18.35 7.90
C ALA A 407 1.96 -16.98 7.94
N ILE A 408 1.91 -16.28 6.81
CA ILE A 408 2.54 -14.98 6.61
C ILE A 408 1.45 -13.91 6.40
N VAL A 409 1.74 -12.67 6.75
CA VAL A 409 0.82 -11.56 6.56
C VAL A 409 1.54 -10.36 5.96
N TRP A 410 0.83 -9.59 5.13
CA TRP A 410 1.29 -8.32 4.62
C TRP A 410 0.98 -7.20 5.61
N GLU A 411 1.97 -6.44 6.05
CA GLU A 411 1.79 -5.34 6.99
C GLU A 411 2.42 -4.05 6.49
N THR A 412 1.84 -2.93 6.90
CA THR A 412 2.47 -1.61 6.74
C THR A 412 2.97 -1.15 8.10
N CYS A 413 4.29 -1.04 8.25
CA CYS A 413 4.86 -0.43 9.44
C CYS A 413 4.82 1.10 9.27
N ALA A 414 3.89 1.74 9.95
CA ALA A 414 3.62 3.17 9.85
C ALA A 414 3.59 3.82 11.24
N SER A 415 4.02 5.09 11.31
CA SER A 415 3.92 5.88 12.54
C SER A 415 2.46 6.15 12.88
N SER A 416 2.17 6.42 14.16
CA SER A 416 0.80 6.67 14.63
C SER A 416 0.09 7.74 13.80
N SER A 417 -1.10 7.43 13.33
CA SER A 417 -1.97 8.35 12.58
C SER A 417 -2.86 9.21 13.50
N VAL A 418 -2.83 8.96 14.80
CA VAL A 418 -3.66 9.69 15.79
C VAL A 418 -3.01 11.00 16.19
N SER A 419 -1.67 11.06 16.29
CA SER A 419 -0.96 12.28 16.68
C SER A 419 -0.98 13.33 15.58
N ALA A 420 -1.43 14.54 15.92
CA ALA A 420 -1.41 15.70 15.01
C ALA A 420 0.02 16.10 14.57
N ASP A 421 1.03 15.74 15.36
CA ASP A 421 2.45 16.02 15.07
C ASP A 421 3.12 14.90 14.30
N SER A 422 2.42 13.79 14.03
CA SER A 422 2.96 12.65 13.28
C SER A 422 3.57 13.10 11.96
N SER A 423 4.76 12.59 11.69
CA SER A 423 5.47 12.82 10.43
C SER A 423 4.91 12.00 9.27
N GLY A 424 3.98 11.09 9.53
CA GLY A 424 3.51 10.12 8.56
C GLY A 424 4.65 9.25 8.04
N CYS A 425 5.52 8.77 8.93
CA CYS A 425 6.68 7.96 8.56
C CYS A 425 6.28 6.51 8.32
N VAL A 426 6.82 5.92 7.26
CA VAL A 426 6.65 4.50 6.93
C VAL A 426 8.02 3.85 6.85
N ALA A 427 8.14 2.65 7.43
CA ALA A 427 9.34 1.84 7.45
C ALA A 427 9.17 0.57 6.59
N VAL A 428 10.08 0.36 5.63
CA VAL A 428 10.02 -0.74 4.67
C VAL A 428 11.30 -1.56 4.78
N VAL A 429 11.16 -2.88 4.95
CA VAL A 429 12.29 -3.83 4.95
C VAL A 429 12.74 -4.10 3.53
N ASP A 430 14.05 -3.99 3.29
CA ASP A 430 14.74 -4.46 2.09
C ASP A 430 16.07 -5.16 2.45
N GLY A 431 15.98 -6.42 2.78
CA GLY A 431 17.11 -7.21 3.26
C GLY A 431 17.62 -6.75 4.62
N SER A 432 18.88 -6.39 4.69
CA SER A 432 19.51 -5.83 5.87
C SER A 432 19.36 -4.31 5.99
N SER A 433 18.41 -3.73 5.31
CA SER A 433 18.17 -2.29 5.32
C SER A 433 16.72 -1.98 5.66
N ILE A 434 16.51 -0.89 6.40
CA ILE A 434 15.19 -0.31 6.67
C ILE A 434 15.09 1.03 5.94
N LEU A 435 14.13 1.13 5.04
CA LEU A 435 13.87 2.33 4.23
C LEU A 435 12.80 3.18 4.91
N LEU A 436 13.12 4.42 5.26
CA LEU A 436 12.23 5.36 5.96
C LEU A 436 11.76 6.47 5.03
N THR A 437 10.44 6.75 5.05
CA THR A 437 9.85 7.84 4.28
C THR A 437 8.80 8.58 5.12
N PRO A 438 9.09 9.81 5.60
CA PRO A 438 8.14 10.68 6.31
C PRO A 438 7.32 11.49 5.31
N PHE A 439 6.11 11.06 5.01
CA PHE A 439 5.23 11.66 3.98
C PHE A 439 4.80 13.10 4.26
N LYS A 440 4.84 13.56 5.52
CA LYS A 440 4.64 14.97 5.87
C LYS A 440 5.69 15.89 5.24
N LEU A 441 6.93 15.41 5.14
CA LEU A 441 8.08 16.20 4.70
C LEU A 441 8.45 15.95 3.25
N GLN A 442 8.43 14.70 2.83
CA GLN A 442 8.87 14.28 1.50
C GLN A 442 7.99 13.16 0.97
N ASN A 443 7.42 13.37 -0.20
CA ASN A 443 6.74 12.32 -0.94
C ASN A 443 7.74 11.66 -1.89
N VAL A 444 8.49 10.68 -1.36
CA VAL A 444 9.50 9.95 -2.12
C VAL A 444 8.90 8.65 -2.66
N PRO A 445 8.83 8.48 -3.99
CA PRO A 445 8.27 7.26 -4.58
C PRO A 445 9.22 6.07 -4.38
N PRO A 446 8.69 4.87 -4.07
CA PRO A 446 9.50 3.65 -4.06
C PRO A 446 10.14 3.38 -5.43
N PRO A 447 11.32 2.78 -5.51
CA PRO A 447 12.10 2.16 -4.42
C PRO A 447 12.97 3.13 -3.61
N MET A 448 12.97 4.42 -3.95
CA MET A 448 13.70 5.43 -3.20
C MET A 448 13.07 5.65 -1.81
N SER A 449 13.88 6.14 -0.89
CA SER A 449 13.47 6.51 0.47
C SER A 449 14.14 7.80 0.89
N SER A 450 13.59 8.47 1.90
CA SER A 450 14.20 9.68 2.45
C SER A 450 15.45 9.37 3.27
N PHE A 451 15.47 8.21 3.92
CA PHE A 451 16.60 7.72 4.70
C PHE A 451 16.69 6.20 4.65
N LYS A 452 17.89 5.65 4.76
CA LYS A 452 18.17 4.22 4.79
C LYS A 452 18.97 3.89 6.05
N ILE A 453 18.44 3.03 6.91
CA ILE A 453 19.18 2.43 8.02
C ILE A 453 19.79 1.11 7.53
N ASP A 454 21.11 1.01 7.52
CA ASP A 454 21.81 -0.24 7.23
C ASP A 454 22.13 -0.96 8.55
N LEU A 455 21.68 -2.20 8.67
CA LEU A 455 21.75 -2.97 9.91
C LEU A 455 23.12 -3.64 10.14
N ASN A 456 24.05 -3.51 9.18
CA ASN A 456 25.37 -4.18 9.21
C ASN A 456 25.30 -5.68 9.56
N SER A 457 24.23 -6.35 9.13
CA SER A 457 23.90 -7.76 9.42
C SER A 457 23.39 -8.44 8.17
N ILE A 458 23.57 -9.76 8.10
CA ILE A 458 23.00 -10.60 7.01
C ILE A 458 21.55 -10.99 7.34
N VAL A 459 21.11 -10.80 8.59
CA VAL A 459 19.80 -11.21 9.07
C VAL A 459 18.78 -10.09 8.83
N THR A 460 17.66 -10.41 8.19
CA THR A 460 16.56 -9.49 7.97
C THR A 460 15.73 -9.32 9.24
N PRO A 461 15.12 -8.14 9.48
CA PRO A 461 14.12 -7.97 10.53
C PRO A 461 12.92 -8.91 10.37
N SER A 462 12.47 -9.52 11.49
CA SER A 462 11.19 -10.25 11.53
C SER A 462 10.00 -9.30 11.54
N HIS A 463 10.10 -8.23 12.34
CA HIS A 463 9.02 -7.24 12.50
C HIS A 463 9.58 -5.88 12.92
N LEU A 464 8.83 -4.82 12.57
CA LEU A 464 9.11 -3.42 12.89
C LEU A 464 7.89 -2.77 13.53
N ALA A 465 8.09 -1.87 14.51
CA ALA A 465 7.01 -1.07 15.07
C ALA A 465 7.48 0.34 15.44
N PHE A 466 6.63 1.34 15.21
CA PHE A 466 6.82 2.69 15.73
C PHE A 466 6.25 2.80 17.14
N SER A 467 6.82 3.71 17.94
CA SER A 467 6.21 4.13 19.21
C SER A 467 4.93 4.93 18.97
N ALA A 468 4.03 4.96 19.95
CA ALA A 468 2.77 5.71 19.87
C ALA A 468 2.98 7.21 19.61
N ASP A 469 4.07 7.79 20.11
CA ASP A 469 4.47 9.18 19.86
C ASP A 469 5.19 9.39 18.52
N SER A 470 5.41 8.33 17.75
CA SER A 470 6.07 8.32 16.43
C SER A 470 7.54 8.78 16.44
N ARG A 471 8.18 8.84 17.61
CA ARG A 471 9.58 9.28 17.76
C ARG A 471 10.58 8.15 17.75
N SER A 472 10.16 6.93 18.03
CA SER A 472 11.05 5.78 18.05
C SER A 472 10.57 4.69 17.10
N LEU A 473 11.53 3.94 16.56
CA LEU A 473 11.32 2.75 15.76
C LEU A 473 11.99 1.57 16.47
N ALA A 474 11.27 0.48 16.66
CA ALA A 474 11.80 -0.76 17.18
C ALA A 474 11.83 -1.83 16.10
N MET A 475 12.77 -2.74 16.21
CA MET A 475 12.96 -3.92 15.38
C MET A 475 13.19 -5.14 16.25
N VAL A 476 12.66 -6.28 15.83
CA VAL A 476 13.07 -7.60 16.32
C VAL A 476 13.57 -8.45 15.16
N ARG A 477 14.63 -9.20 15.39
CA ARG A 477 15.22 -10.16 14.46
C ARG A 477 14.85 -11.60 14.81
N PRO A 478 14.98 -12.55 13.85
CA PRO A 478 14.73 -13.98 14.11
C PRO A 478 15.62 -14.57 15.22
N ASP A 479 16.81 -14.03 15.43
CA ASP A 479 17.76 -14.43 16.47
C ASP A 479 17.49 -13.80 17.84
N GLY A 480 16.35 -13.10 17.99
CA GLY A 480 15.93 -12.47 19.24
C GLY A 480 16.63 -11.14 19.57
N LEU A 481 17.48 -10.61 18.66
CA LEU A 481 18.04 -9.27 18.84
C LEU A 481 16.94 -8.22 18.65
N VAL A 482 16.84 -7.30 19.60
CA VAL A 482 15.95 -6.14 19.56
C VAL A 482 16.78 -4.88 19.52
N GLN A 483 16.47 -3.95 18.63
CA GLN A 483 17.05 -2.62 18.54
C GLN A 483 15.96 -1.56 18.51
N VAL A 484 16.21 -0.43 19.19
CA VAL A 484 15.33 0.75 19.21
C VAL A 484 16.11 1.96 18.78
N TRP A 485 15.60 2.70 17.79
CA TRP A 485 16.17 3.95 17.29
C TRP A 485 15.33 5.15 17.70
N ASP A 486 15.98 6.25 18.01
CA ASP A 486 15.34 7.56 18.08
C ASP A 486 15.34 8.21 16.70
N LEU A 487 14.16 8.66 16.28
CA LEU A 487 13.91 9.27 14.98
C LEU A 487 13.76 10.78 15.13
N VAL A 488 14.87 11.51 15.12
CA VAL A 488 14.82 12.97 15.13
C VAL A 488 14.47 13.49 13.74
N ILE A 489 13.17 13.73 13.51
CA ILE A 489 12.68 14.32 12.26
C ILE A 489 12.75 15.84 12.41
N ARG A 490 13.76 16.47 11.82
CA ARG A 490 13.91 17.92 11.84
C ARG A 490 12.98 18.59 10.86
N THR A 491 12.09 19.43 11.35
CA THR A 491 11.14 20.26 10.58
C THR A 491 11.76 21.56 10.04
N GLY A 492 13.06 21.60 9.78
CA GLY A 492 13.72 22.77 9.19
C GLY A 492 13.41 22.94 7.70
N THR A 493 13.73 24.10 7.12
CA THR A 493 13.44 24.55 5.74
C THR A 493 13.84 23.61 4.59
N LYS A 494 14.46 22.47 4.86
CA LYS A 494 14.85 21.43 3.90
C LYS A 494 14.50 20.00 4.34
N GLY A 495 13.63 19.82 5.35
CA GLY A 495 13.02 18.55 5.71
C GLY A 495 13.90 17.30 5.62
N LYS A 496 15.09 17.31 6.26
CA LYS A 496 15.95 16.13 6.30
C LYS A 496 15.69 15.35 7.59
N ILE A 497 15.53 14.02 7.46
CA ILE A 497 15.64 13.12 8.60
C ILE A 497 17.08 13.21 9.08
N ALA A 498 17.28 13.48 10.39
CA ALA A 498 18.59 13.28 10.99
C ALA A 498 18.88 11.78 11.05
N GLU A 499 20.16 11.41 11.03
CA GLU A 499 20.55 10.00 11.14
C GLU A 499 19.93 9.37 12.40
N PRO A 500 19.13 8.31 12.29
CA PRO A 500 18.54 7.63 13.42
C PRO A 500 19.62 7.05 14.32
N LYS A 501 19.49 7.25 15.63
CA LYS A 501 20.46 6.77 16.62
C LYS A 501 19.89 5.60 17.38
N VAL A 502 20.66 4.51 17.51
CA VAL A 502 20.32 3.40 18.41
C VAL A 502 20.32 3.95 19.84
N THR A 503 19.17 3.89 20.49
CA THR A 503 18.98 4.30 21.88
C THR A 503 18.99 3.13 22.85
N TRP A 504 18.62 1.96 22.33
CA TRP A 504 18.62 0.74 23.13
C TRP A 504 18.85 -0.48 22.21
N GLU A 505 19.62 -1.44 22.74
CA GLU A 505 19.84 -2.74 22.13
C GLU A 505 19.83 -3.80 23.20
N GLY A 506 19.13 -4.90 22.97
CA GLY A 506 19.05 -6.02 23.89
C GLY A 506 18.75 -7.32 23.13
N SER A 507 19.14 -8.43 23.76
CA SER A 507 18.83 -9.77 23.27
C SER A 507 17.78 -10.40 24.18
N LEU A 508 16.75 -10.99 23.57
CA LEU A 508 15.76 -11.81 24.32
C LEU A 508 16.38 -13.11 24.81
N ALA A 509 17.55 -13.50 24.28
CA ALA A 509 18.33 -14.67 24.66
C ALA A 509 19.34 -14.33 25.77
N ASN A 510 18.92 -13.74 26.88
CA ASN A 510 19.78 -13.40 28.02
C ASN A 510 20.12 -14.63 28.86
N GLY A 511 21.30 -15.21 28.61
CA GLY A 511 21.89 -16.30 29.40
C GLY A 511 21.92 -17.64 28.65
N ARG A 512 22.93 -18.47 28.96
CA ARG A 512 23.20 -19.73 28.28
C ARG A 512 22.07 -20.79 28.36
N ASP A 513 21.06 -20.54 29.18
CA ASP A 513 20.00 -21.51 29.51
C ASP A 513 18.57 -21.05 29.08
N ARG A 514 18.41 -19.92 28.35
CA ARG A 514 17.07 -19.38 28.00
C ARG A 514 16.84 -19.17 26.49
N ILE A 515 17.66 -19.75 25.62
CA ILE A 515 17.45 -19.69 24.16
C ILE A 515 16.17 -20.43 23.75
N ASP A 516 15.64 -21.29 24.60
CA ASP A 516 14.51 -22.17 24.28
C ASP A 516 13.13 -21.60 24.62
N ASP A 517 13.04 -20.46 25.32
CA ASP A 517 11.74 -19.93 25.78
C ASP A 517 10.92 -19.22 24.70
N LEU A 518 11.55 -18.61 23.69
CA LEU A 518 10.84 -17.92 22.60
C LEU A 518 11.36 -18.38 21.25
N ILE A 519 10.51 -19.05 20.51
CA ILE A 519 10.77 -19.50 19.16
C ILE A 519 10.07 -18.55 18.18
N CYS A 520 10.71 -18.22 17.07
CA CYS A 520 10.14 -17.40 15.99
C CYS A 520 9.52 -16.09 16.50
N PRO A 521 10.34 -15.08 16.89
CA PRO A 521 9.84 -13.73 17.17
C PRO A 521 9.09 -13.18 15.97
N ARG A 522 7.79 -12.88 16.10
CA ARG A 522 6.92 -12.57 14.99
C ARG A 522 6.28 -11.18 15.03
N GLN A 523 6.21 -10.58 16.22
CA GLN A 523 5.69 -9.22 16.36
C GLN A 523 6.40 -8.48 17.49
N ILE A 524 6.65 -7.18 17.30
CA ILE A 524 7.19 -6.27 18.31
C ILE A 524 6.26 -5.08 18.45
N ALA A 525 6.14 -4.51 19.66
CA ALA A 525 5.48 -3.25 19.95
C ALA A 525 6.27 -2.44 20.97
N LEU A 526 6.11 -1.12 20.94
CA LEU A 526 6.69 -0.17 21.91
C LEU A 526 5.56 0.40 22.76
N SER A 527 5.51 0.06 24.04
CA SER A 527 4.54 0.56 24.99
C SER A 527 5.20 1.45 26.03
N GLY A 528 5.07 2.76 25.87
CA GLY A 528 5.73 3.74 26.73
C GLY A 528 7.25 3.57 26.76
N SER A 529 7.80 3.13 27.91
CA SER A 529 9.23 2.84 28.08
C SER A 529 9.56 1.34 28.01
N SER A 530 8.66 0.51 27.48
CA SER A 530 8.85 -0.94 27.40
C SER A 530 8.74 -1.44 25.96
N VAL A 531 9.47 -2.50 25.68
CA VAL A 531 9.35 -3.29 24.45
C VAL A 531 8.57 -4.55 24.75
N VAL A 532 7.58 -4.87 23.94
CA VAL A 532 6.80 -6.09 23.98
C VAL A 532 7.09 -6.90 22.72
N VAL A 533 7.52 -8.14 22.86
CA VAL A 533 7.78 -9.06 21.75
C VAL A 533 6.91 -10.29 21.88
N LEU A 534 6.18 -10.61 20.84
CA LEU A 534 5.37 -11.80 20.71
C LEU A 534 6.10 -12.83 19.84
N GLY A 535 6.16 -14.07 20.31
CA GLY A 535 6.67 -15.22 19.57
C GLY A 535 6.00 -16.50 20.00
N SER A 536 6.39 -17.61 19.40
CA SER A 536 5.85 -18.93 19.74
C SER A 536 6.60 -19.56 20.92
N GLY A 537 5.92 -20.25 21.81
CA GLY A 537 6.53 -20.98 22.92
C GLY A 537 7.18 -22.28 22.46
N PRO A 538 8.11 -22.83 23.26
CA PRO A 538 8.84 -24.05 22.93
C PRO A 538 7.97 -25.30 23.00
N ASP A 539 6.91 -25.28 23.81
CA ASP A 539 5.95 -26.37 23.93
C ASP A 539 5.01 -26.53 22.72
N GLY A 540 4.98 -25.51 21.87
CA GLY A 540 4.03 -25.46 20.75
C GLY A 540 2.55 -25.37 21.15
N LEU A 541 2.25 -25.18 22.43
CA LEU A 541 0.89 -25.08 22.98
C LEU A 541 0.50 -23.64 23.29
N HIS A 542 1.45 -22.78 23.58
CA HIS A 542 1.25 -21.38 23.94
C HIS A 542 2.13 -20.47 23.10
N ASP A 543 1.73 -19.24 22.97
CA ASP A 543 2.59 -18.13 22.55
C ASP A 543 3.18 -17.44 23.79
N ILE A 544 4.25 -16.71 23.61
CA ILE A 544 4.96 -16.03 24.68
C ILE A 544 5.03 -14.53 24.37
N LEU A 545 4.72 -13.71 25.35
CA LEU A 545 5.01 -12.28 25.38
C LEU A 545 6.23 -12.03 26.27
N HIS A 546 7.28 -11.50 25.68
CA HIS A 546 8.44 -10.96 26.39
C HIS A 546 8.28 -9.45 26.53
N ILE A 547 8.27 -8.96 27.76
CA ILE A 547 8.15 -7.55 28.09
C ILE A 547 9.44 -7.09 28.76
N THR A 548 10.12 -6.12 28.17
CA THR A 548 11.40 -5.59 28.69
C THR A 548 11.32 -4.07 28.80
N SER A 549 11.72 -3.52 29.94
CA SER A 549 11.80 -2.07 30.11
C SER A 549 13.10 -1.52 29.50
N LEU A 550 12.99 -0.42 28.75
CA LEU A 550 14.14 0.28 28.18
C LEU A 550 15.05 0.93 29.23
N ARG A 551 14.53 1.13 30.47
CA ARG A 551 15.26 1.76 31.57
C ARG A 551 15.87 0.74 32.52
N ASN A 552 15.18 -0.36 32.75
CA ASN A 552 15.62 -1.45 33.60
C ASN A 552 15.39 -2.75 32.84
N PRO A 553 16.43 -3.43 32.32
CA PRO A 553 16.32 -4.57 31.43
C PRO A 553 15.87 -5.85 32.16
N GLU A 554 14.86 -5.76 33.00
CA GLU A 554 14.19 -6.93 33.58
C GLU A 554 13.26 -7.54 32.53
N LEU A 555 13.47 -8.80 32.20
CA LEU A 555 12.65 -9.54 31.26
C LEU A 555 11.49 -10.22 31.99
N ILE A 556 10.28 -9.84 31.62
CA ILE A 556 9.04 -10.47 32.08
C ILE A 556 8.53 -11.36 30.97
N THR A 557 8.22 -12.61 31.30
CA THR A 557 7.68 -13.61 30.38
C THR A 557 6.24 -13.94 30.76
N LEU A 558 5.31 -13.78 29.82
CA LEU A 558 3.90 -14.08 29.97
C LEU A 558 3.46 -15.10 28.92
N GLN A 559 2.90 -16.24 29.36
CA GLN A 559 2.28 -17.19 28.45
C GLN A 559 0.89 -16.70 28.04
N VAL A 560 0.58 -16.78 26.77
CA VAL A 560 -0.69 -16.33 26.17
C VAL A 560 -1.26 -17.41 25.26
N PRO A 561 -2.58 -17.38 24.96
CA PRO A 561 -3.18 -18.32 24.02
C PRO A 561 -2.45 -18.32 22.68
N ARG A 562 -2.41 -19.50 22.04
CA ARG A 562 -1.67 -19.71 20.78
C ARG A 562 -2.29 -18.97 19.61
N PHE A 563 -1.44 -18.61 18.61
CA PHE A 563 -1.83 -17.97 17.35
C PHE A 563 -2.49 -16.60 17.48
N GLY A 564 -2.27 -15.93 18.59
CA GLY A 564 -2.77 -14.59 18.79
C GLY A 564 -1.90 -13.50 18.15
N ARG A 565 -2.29 -12.25 18.35
CA ARG A 565 -1.65 -11.08 17.77
C ARG A 565 -1.73 -9.87 18.70
N LEU A 566 -0.73 -9.01 18.68
CA LEU A 566 -0.79 -7.71 19.33
C LEU A 566 -1.66 -6.75 18.51
N ILE A 567 -2.52 -5.99 19.17
CA ILE A 567 -3.26 -4.86 18.64
C ILE A 567 -2.67 -3.59 19.26
N GLY A 568 -1.99 -2.77 18.46
CA GLY A 568 -1.24 -1.64 19.00
C GLY A 568 -0.10 -2.08 19.93
N ASP A 569 0.04 -1.39 21.05
CA ASP A 569 1.13 -1.59 22.02
C ASP A 569 0.69 -2.20 23.36
N SER A 570 -0.61 -2.31 23.63
CA SER A 570 -1.17 -2.63 24.94
C SER A 570 -2.21 -3.72 24.94
N TYR A 571 -2.56 -4.26 23.77
CA TYR A 571 -3.62 -5.25 23.65
C TYR A 571 -3.16 -6.51 22.93
N TYR A 572 -3.78 -7.63 23.30
CA TYR A 572 -3.57 -8.93 22.68
C TYR A 572 -4.88 -9.51 22.19
N GLN A 573 -4.92 -10.05 21.01
CA GLN A 573 -6.05 -10.79 20.44
C GLN A 573 -5.66 -12.26 20.33
N ASP A 574 -6.50 -13.17 20.81
CA ASP A 574 -6.30 -14.61 20.62
C ASP A 574 -6.83 -15.12 19.26
N SER A 575 -6.61 -16.40 18.98
CA SER A 575 -7.06 -17.04 17.73
C SER A 575 -8.59 -17.14 17.60
N ALA A 576 -9.34 -16.98 18.69
CA ALA A 576 -10.80 -16.93 18.69
C ALA A 576 -11.35 -15.51 18.50
N GLY A 577 -10.46 -14.50 18.41
CA GLY A 577 -10.83 -13.09 18.25
C GLY A 577 -11.07 -12.37 19.57
N GLN A 578 -10.84 -12.98 20.74
CA GLN A 578 -11.01 -12.31 22.03
C GLN A 578 -9.89 -11.32 22.26
N ILE A 579 -10.24 -10.13 22.79
CA ILE A 579 -9.31 -9.03 23.04
C ILE A 579 -9.02 -8.93 24.53
N TYR A 580 -7.74 -8.84 24.86
CA TYR A 580 -7.22 -8.71 26.20
C TYR A 580 -6.36 -7.46 26.33
N SER A 581 -6.46 -6.78 27.46
CA SER A 581 -5.50 -5.74 27.86
C SER A 581 -4.32 -6.39 28.57
N ILE A 582 -3.12 -5.97 28.22
CA ILE A 582 -1.86 -6.39 28.88
C ILE A 582 -1.61 -5.39 30.02
N LYS A 583 -2.03 -5.70 31.25
CA LYS A 583 -1.87 -4.86 32.45
C LYS A 583 -1.25 -5.65 33.58
N ASN A 584 -0.27 -5.05 34.29
CA ASN A 584 0.34 -5.63 35.48
C ASN A 584 0.79 -7.09 35.34
N GLN A 585 1.31 -7.45 34.15
CA GLN A 585 1.75 -8.81 33.81
C GLN A 585 0.61 -9.86 33.73
N GLU A 586 -0.61 -9.40 33.52
CA GLU A 586 -1.78 -10.27 33.37
C GLU A 586 -2.58 -9.87 32.12
N LEU A 587 -3.32 -10.85 31.59
CA LEU A 587 -4.28 -10.64 30.52
C LEU A 587 -5.67 -10.40 31.10
N VAL A 588 -6.23 -9.21 30.89
CA VAL A 588 -7.59 -8.88 31.28
C VAL A 588 -8.48 -8.85 30.06
N ARG A 589 -9.46 -9.75 29.99
CA ARG A 589 -10.41 -9.80 28.88
C ARG A 589 -11.27 -8.54 28.84
N LEU A 590 -11.37 -7.90 27.67
CA LEU A 590 -12.16 -6.69 27.47
C LEU A 590 -13.39 -6.94 26.61
N GLY A 591 -13.25 -7.68 25.53
CA GLY A 591 -14.29 -7.93 24.52
C GLY A 591 -13.75 -8.85 23.45
N GLY A 592 -14.23 -8.76 22.23
CA GLY A 592 -13.67 -9.55 21.14
C GLY A 592 -14.32 -9.25 19.81
N PHE A 593 -13.68 -9.66 18.73
CA PHE A 593 -14.23 -9.74 17.40
C PHE A 593 -14.96 -11.09 17.22
N PRO A 594 -15.88 -11.20 16.25
CA PRO A 594 -16.57 -12.47 15.97
C PRO A 594 -15.63 -13.59 15.49
N ARG A 595 -14.48 -13.21 14.93
CA ARG A 595 -13.43 -14.10 14.41
C ARG A 595 -12.08 -13.43 14.56
N PHE A 596 -11.03 -14.20 14.38
CA PHE A 596 -9.67 -13.68 14.35
C PHE A 596 -9.50 -12.65 13.21
N CYS A 597 -8.94 -11.48 13.54
CA CYS A 597 -8.64 -10.41 12.60
C CYS A 597 -7.12 -10.31 12.43
N ALA A 598 -6.64 -10.56 11.20
CA ALA A 598 -5.22 -10.46 10.88
C ALA A 598 -4.67 -9.03 10.98
N TYR A 599 -5.54 -8.03 10.86
CA TYR A 599 -5.20 -6.62 11.05
C TYR A 599 -6.11 -6.04 12.13
N GLY A 600 -5.51 -5.38 13.11
CA GLY A 600 -6.24 -4.76 14.21
C GLY A 600 -5.61 -3.43 14.61
N GLU A 601 -6.44 -2.43 14.87
CA GLU A 601 -6.05 -1.15 15.46
C GLU A 601 -6.96 -0.81 16.64
N ALA A 602 -6.45 -0.08 17.61
CA ALA A 602 -7.19 0.43 18.75
C ALA A 602 -7.03 1.94 18.85
N ILE A 603 -8.11 2.63 19.17
CA ILE A 603 -8.11 4.07 19.39
C ILE A 603 -8.97 4.42 20.60
N ALA A 604 -8.47 5.32 21.46
CA ALA A 604 -9.28 5.94 22.49
C ALA A 604 -10.07 7.10 21.89
N THR A 605 -11.37 7.12 22.11
CA THR A 605 -12.30 8.19 21.73
C THR A 605 -12.89 8.85 22.96
N LEU A 606 -13.67 9.92 22.77
CA LEU A 606 -14.39 10.56 23.88
C LEU A 606 -15.45 9.63 24.50
N CYS A 607 -15.96 8.66 23.72
CA CYS A 607 -17.01 7.73 24.14
C CYS A 607 -16.46 6.45 24.78
N GLY A 608 -15.15 6.15 24.63
CA GLY A 608 -14.53 4.93 25.12
C GLY A 608 -13.43 4.40 24.20
N GLU A 609 -13.07 3.12 24.34
CA GLU A 609 -12.07 2.46 23.50
C GLU A 609 -12.76 1.77 22.31
N LEU A 610 -12.25 2.03 21.10
CA LEU A 610 -12.71 1.44 19.85
C LEU A 610 -11.63 0.53 19.28
N PHE A 611 -11.96 -0.73 19.09
CA PHE A 611 -11.14 -1.71 18.36
C PHE A 611 -11.72 -1.91 16.98
N VAL A 612 -10.85 -1.89 15.98
CA VAL A 612 -11.21 -2.15 14.58
C VAL A 612 -10.40 -3.33 14.08
N GLY A 613 -11.06 -4.32 13.50
CA GLY A 613 -10.44 -5.55 13.00
C GLY A 613 -10.85 -5.84 11.57
N LEU A 614 -9.89 -6.32 10.77
CA LEU A 614 -10.13 -6.82 9.41
C LEU A 614 -9.73 -8.29 9.37
N ASP A 615 -10.69 -9.15 9.06
CA ASP A 615 -10.48 -10.59 8.95
C ASP A 615 -9.93 -10.99 7.56
N SER A 616 -9.58 -12.27 7.40
CA SER A 616 -9.05 -12.83 6.16
C SER A 616 -10.07 -12.85 5.01
N SER A 617 -11.38 -12.80 5.32
CA SER A 617 -12.44 -12.77 4.31
C SER A 617 -12.74 -11.36 3.78
N GLY A 618 -12.08 -10.33 4.33
CA GLY A 618 -12.31 -8.93 3.96
C GLY A 618 -13.47 -8.28 4.71
N LYS A 619 -13.91 -8.85 5.84
CA LYS A 619 -14.89 -8.24 6.73
C LYS A 619 -14.20 -7.26 7.67
N LEU A 620 -14.71 -6.03 7.70
CA LEU A 620 -14.30 -5.01 8.64
C LEU A 620 -15.30 -4.97 9.79
N VAL A 621 -14.81 -5.22 10.99
CA VAL A 621 -15.60 -5.30 12.22
C VAL A 621 -15.06 -4.33 13.26
N THR A 622 -15.93 -3.86 14.15
CA THR A 622 -15.54 -3.02 15.28
C THR A 622 -16.09 -3.58 16.58
N CYS A 623 -15.30 -3.41 17.64
CA CYS A 623 -15.70 -3.67 19.01
C CYS A 623 -15.51 -2.36 19.79
N ALA A 624 -16.61 -1.70 20.15
CA ALA A 624 -16.59 -0.48 20.92
C ALA A 624 -16.84 -0.83 22.40
N LEU A 625 -15.95 -0.37 23.28
CA LEU A 625 -16.07 -0.54 24.72
C LEU A 625 -16.59 0.77 25.32
N ASP A 626 -17.90 0.81 25.55
CA ASP A 626 -18.52 1.89 26.31
C ASP A 626 -18.42 1.56 27.81
N PRO A 627 -17.85 2.45 28.65
CA PRO A 627 -17.77 2.22 30.09
C PRO A 627 -19.12 1.94 30.79
N GLY A 628 -20.23 2.33 30.16
CA GLY A 628 -21.59 2.17 30.72
C GLY A 628 -22.42 1.03 30.10
N ALA A 629 -22.14 0.59 28.90
CA ALA A 629 -23.00 -0.31 28.11
C ALA A 629 -22.38 -1.68 27.77
N GLY A 630 -21.09 -1.87 28.04
CA GLY A 630 -20.35 -3.08 27.66
C GLY A 630 -19.94 -3.12 26.18
N PRO A 631 -19.34 -4.23 25.71
CA PRO A 631 -18.80 -4.31 24.35
C PRO A 631 -19.91 -4.33 23.30
N GLN A 632 -19.84 -3.38 22.35
CA GLN A 632 -20.74 -3.29 21.21
C GLN A 632 -20.00 -3.73 19.95
N LEU A 633 -20.54 -4.76 19.28
CA LEU A 633 -20.00 -5.30 18.04
C LEU A 633 -20.78 -4.73 16.85
N ASN A 634 -20.03 -4.22 15.86
CA ASN A 634 -20.62 -3.75 14.62
C ASN A 634 -19.85 -4.32 13.43
N GLU A 635 -20.56 -4.76 12.42
CA GLU A 635 -20.02 -5.06 11.13
C GLU A 635 -20.14 -3.84 10.23
N ILE A 636 -19.02 -3.39 9.63
CA ILE A 636 -18.94 -2.16 8.84
C ILE A 636 -19.08 -2.44 7.36
N SER A 637 -18.38 -3.46 6.86
CA SER A 637 -18.35 -3.81 5.43
C SER A 637 -17.76 -5.19 5.21
N HIS A 638 -18.17 -5.86 4.10
CA HIS A 638 -17.76 -7.23 3.76
C HIS A 638 -16.65 -7.31 2.70
N SER A 639 -16.25 -6.22 2.11
CA SER A 639 -15.34 -6.23 0.95
C SER A 639 -14.19 -5.25 1.07
N VAL A 640 -13.55 -5.26 2.25
CA VAL A 640 -12.50 -4.30 2.60
C VAL A 640 -11.13 -4.85 2.27
N ASN A 641 -10.28 -4.03 1.65
CA ASN A 641 -8.90 -4.34 1.32
C ASN A 641 -7.89 -3.81 2.36
N SER A 642 -8.18 -2.64 2.93
CA SER A 642 -7.34 -1.98 3.92
C SER A 642 -8.16 -0.93 4.68
N PHE A 643 -7.76 -0.64 5.89
CA PHE A 643 -8.34 0.41 6.70
C PHE A 643 -7.28 1.21 7.46
N ALA A 644 -7.64 2.36 8.00
CA ALA A 644 -6.84 3.15 8.92
C ALA A 644 -7.74 4.09 9.74
N LEU A 645 -7.27 4.46 10.92
CA LEU A 645 -7.92 5.39 11.83
C LEU A 645 -7.14 6.71 11.87
N ALA A 646 -7.80 7.84 11.62
CA ALA A 646 -7.18 9.16 11.80
C ALA A 646 -8.23 10.26 11.88
N SER A 647 -7.92 11.32 12.63
CA SER A 647 -8.73 12.55 12.73
C SER A 647 -10.21 12.29 13.07
N GLY A 648 -10.50 11.27 13.90
CA GLY A 648 -11.85 10.89 14.28
C GLY A 648 -12.63 10.11 13.21
N PHE A 649 -11.96 9.61 12.17
CA PHE A 649 -12.57 8.79 11.12
C PHE A 649 -11.94 7.41 11.01
N LEU A 650 -12.79 6.42 10.80
CA LEU A 650 -12.43 5.12 10.23
C LEU A 650 -12.50 5.25 8.70
N MET A 651 -11.36 5.06 8.05
CA MET A 651 -11.23 5.08 6.58
C MET A 651 -10.96 3.67 6.10
N TYR A 652 -11.58 3.26 5.00
CA TYR A 652 -11.31 1.94 4.42
C TYR A 652 -11.49 1.93 2.90
N THR A 653 -10.68 1.12 2.23
CA THR A 653 -10.79 0.85 0.79
C THR A 653 -11.53 -0.44 0.55
N THR A 654 -12.30 -0.50 -0.53
CA THR A 654 -13.14 -1.65 -0.90
C THR A 654 -12.67 -2.31 -2.19
N THR A 655 -13.11 -3.55 -2.42
CA THR A 655 -12.95 -4.25 -3.70
C THR A 655 -13.72 -3.58 -4.84
N ALA A 656 -14.72 -2.74 -4.52
CA ALA A 656 -15.43 -1.89 -5.48
C ALA A 656 -14.65 -0.64 -5.90
N HIS A 657 -13.37 -0.55 -5.49
CA HIS A 657 -12.45 0.54 -5.85
C HIS A 657 -12.87 1.91 -5.31
N GLU A 658 -13.35 1.92 -4.08
CA GLU A 658 -13.76 3.11 -3.37
C GLU A 658 -13.03 3.22 -2.04
N ILE A 659 -12.75 4.44 -1.61
CA ILE A 659 -12.41 4.76 -0.23
C ILE A 659 -13.62 5.39 0.45
N LYS A 660 -13.98 4.87 1.62
CA LYS A 660 -15.12 5.29 2.43
C LYS A 660 -14.65 5.82 3.78
N PHE A 661 -15.49 6.67 4.38
CA PHE A 661 -15.20 7.37 5.63
C PHE A 661 -16.40 7.23 6.58
N VAL A 662 -16.14 6.81 7.82
CA VAL A 662 -17.12 6.67 8.89
C VAL A 662 -16.59 7.40 10.11
N SER A 663 -17.42 8.21 10.78
CA SER A 663 -17.04 8.86 12.03
C SER A 663 -16.82 7.80 13.11
N ALA A 664 -15.68 7.85 13.82
CA ALA A 664 -15.37 6.91 14.90
C ALA A 664 -16.41 7.00 16.03
N ASP A 665 -16.89 8.20 16.36
CA ASP A 665 -17.90 8.41 17.41
C ASP A 665 -19.26 7.79 17.04
N SER A 666 -19.62 7.77 15.75
CA SER A 666 -20.86 7.15 15.28
C SER A 666 -20.91 5.62 15.49
N LEU A 667 -19.76 4.99 15.71
CA LEU A 667 -19.65 3.54 15.92
C LEU A 667 -20.07 3.11 17.34
N PHE A 668 -20.21 4.05 18.28
CA PHE A 668 -20.75 3.83 19.62
C PHE A 668 -22.28 4.00 19.70
N SER A 669 -22.89 4.63 18.71
CA SER A 669 -24.32 5.02 18.79
C SER A 669 -25.30 4.02 18.20
N GLY A 670 -24.83 2.85 17.74
CA GLY A 670 -25.69 1.79 17.17
C GLY A 670 -26.49 2.19 15.91
N LEU A 671 -26.11 3.29 15.24
CA LEU A 671 -26.76 3.80 14.04
C LEU A 671 -26.67 2.82 12.87
N GLY A 672 -27.68 2.79 12.00
CA GLY A 672 -27.72 1.97 10.80
C GLY A 672 -26.63 2.32 9.76
N GLU A 673 -26.38 1.42 8.80
CA GLU A 673 -25.33 1.59 7.80
C GLU A 673 -25.51 2.88 6.96
N THR A 674 -26.73 3.25 6.62
CA THR A 674 -27.08 4.47 5.87
C THR A 674 -26.82 5.76 6.66
N GLU A 675 -26.96 5.73 7.97
CA GLU A 675 -26.73 6.89 8.83
C GLU A 675 -25.28 7.06 9.25
N ARG A 676 -24.47 5.99 9.19
CA ARG A 676 -23.03 6.02 9.47
C ARG A 676 -22.21 6.68 8.35
N SER A 677 -22.70 6.62 7.11
CA SER A 677 -21.99 7.12 5.93
C SER A 677 -22.49 8.52 5.53
N LEU A 678 -22.11 9.53 6.32
CA LEU A 678 -22.39 10.95 6.01
C LEU A 678 -21.60 11.51 4.83
N TRP A 679 -20.62 10.76 4.32
CA TRP A 679 -19.67 11.24 3.32
C TRP A 679 -19.74 10.40 2.05
N GLU A 680 -19.67 11.07 0.90
CA GLU A 680 -19.60 10.43 -0.39
C GLU A 680 -18.32 9.57 -0.51
N ALA A 681 -18.49 8.34 -1.00
CA ALA A 681 -17.36 7.48 -1.33
C ALA A 681 -16.55 8.08 -2.49
N ARG A 682 -15.23 8.06 -2.36
CA ARG A 682 -14.34 8.50 -3.43
C ARG A 682 -13.81 7.30 -4.20
N ARG A 683 -13.91 7.32 -5.52
CA ARG A 683 -13.29 6.31 -6.38
C ARG A 683 -11.76 6.41 -6.32
N VAL A 684 -11.11 5.25 -6.29
CA VAL A 684 -9.65 5.08 -6.29
C VAL A 684 -9.27 4.06 -7.37
N GLU A 685 -7.99 3.95 -7.73
CA GLU A 685 -7.53 2.95 -8.68
C GLU A 685 -7.81 1.53 -8.17
N ARG A 686 -8.14 0.63 -9.09
CA ARG A 686 -8.42 -0.78 -8.77
C ARG A 686 -7.29 -1.40 -7.97
N GLY A 687 -7.62 -1.96 -6.79
CA GLY A 687 -6.64 -2.61 -5.91
C GLY A 687 -5.79 -1.68 -5.06
N SER A 688 -6.11 -0.37 -5.03
CA SER A 688 -5.45 0.59 -4.14
C SER A 688 -5.65 0.21 -2.68
N ARG A 689 -4.60 0.42 -1.86
CA ARG A 689 -4.61 0.19 -0.41
C ARG A 689 -4.12 1.42 0.34
N ILE A 690 -4.67 1.66 1.50
CA ILE A 690 -4.19 2.73 2.39
C ILE A 690 -2.79 2.33 2.91
N VAL A 691 -1.84 3.25 2.80
CA VAL A 691 -0.50 3.14 3.39
C VAL A 691 -0.49 3.84 4.74
N ILE A 692 -0.83 5.12 4.74
CA ILE A 692 -0.89 5.92 5.97
C ILE A 692 -1.72 7.19 5.75
N PRO A 693 -2.58 7.56 6.70
CA PRO A 693 -3.11 8.92 6.79
C PRO A 693 -2.10 9.84 7.47
N VAL A 694 -2.00 11.09 7.01
CA VAL A 694 -1.12 12.13 7.56
C VAL A 694 -2.00 13.28 8.06
N PRO A 695 -2.41 13.28 9.33
CA PRO A 695 -3.38 14.25 9.87
C PRO A 695 -2.93 15.70 9.70
N SER A 696 -1.67 15.99 9.91
CA SER A 696 -1.10 17.35 9.81
C SER A 696 -1.23 17.99 8.43
N THR A 697 -1.41 17.21 7.37
CA THR A 697 -1.62 17.68 5.98
C THR A 697 -3.01 17.33 5.45
N ALA A 698 -3.87 16.74 6.30
CA ALA A 698 -5.19 16.22 5.94
C ALA A 698 -5.14 15.35 4.68
N SER A 699 -4.12 14.51 4.57
CA SER A 699 -3.88 13.66 3.40
C SER A 699 -3.86 12.18 3.75
N VAL A 700 -4.13 11.35 2.75
CA VAL A 700 -4.02 9.89 2.82
C VAL A 700 -3.13 9.43 1.67
N VAL A 701 -2.13 8.63 1.99
CA VAL A 701 -1.25 8.01 1.01
C VAL A 701 -1.80 6.62 0.67
N LEU A 702 -2.02 6.38 -0.61
CA LEU A 702 -2.47 5.12 -1.16
C LEU A 702 -1.32 4.46 -1.93
N GLN A 703 -1.22 3.14 -1.85
CA GLN A 703 -0.37 2.34 -2.72
C GLN A 703 -1.21 1.66 -3.80
N LEU A 704 -0.83 1.87 -5.04
CA LEU A 704 -1.43 1.25 -6.22
C LEU A 704 -0.85 -0.16 -6.44
N PRO A 705 -1.50 -1.05 -7.21
CA PRO A 705 -1.05 -2.44 -7.40
C PRO A 705 0.38 -2.58 -7.94
N ARG A 706 0.80 -1.67 -8.81
CA ARG A 706 2.17 -1.66 -9.37
C ARG A 706 3.25 -1.21 -8.38
N GLY A 707 2.85 -0.72 -7.18
CA GLY A 707 3.75 -0.17 -6.17
C GLY A 707 3.86 1.35 -6.18
N ASN A 708 3.26 2.05 -7.14
CA ASN A 708 3.20 3.51 -7.17
C ASN A 708 2.38 4.04 -6.00
N LEU A 709 2.66 5.28 -5.60
CA LEU A 709 1.93 5.98 -4.54
C LEU A 709 1.07 7.09 -5.11
N GLU A 710 -0.11 7.25 -4.55
CA GLU A 710 -1.00 8.38 -4.77
C GLU A 710 -1.30 9.06 -3.43
N THR A 711 -1.18 10.38 -3.37
CA THR A 711 -1.56 11.16 -2.19
C THR A 711 -2.85 11.91 -2.50
N ILE A 712 -3.87 11.68 -1.68
CA ILE A 712 -5.17 12.32 -1.80
C ILE A 712 -5.47 13.16 -0.55
N ASN A 713 -6.26 14.22 -0.71
CA ASN A 713 -6.80 15.03 0.40
C ASN A 713 -8.31 14.83 0.44
N PRO A 714 -8.81 13.87 1.22
CA PRO A 714 -10.23 13.61 1.32
C PRO A 714 -10.95 14.77 2.01
N ARG A 715 -12.12 15.16 1.48
CA ARG A 715 -12.93 16.27 2.02
C ARG A 715 -13.23 16.13 3.52
N PRO A 716 -13.58 14.94 4.06
CA PRO A 716 -13.79 14.75 5.49
C PRO A 716 -12.60 15.16 6.36
N LEU A 717 -11.39 14.73 5.98
CA LEU A 717 -10.17 15.04 6.75
C LEU A 717 -9.82 16.52 6.67
N VAL A 718 -9.98 17.13 5.50
CA VAL A 718 -9.72 18.56 5.33
C VAL A 718 -10.69 19.38 6.18
N LEU A 719 -11.99 19.04 6.17
CA LEU A 719 -13.00 19.71 6.99
C LEU A 719 -12.75 19.53 8.49
N ALA A 720 -12.35 18.32 8.92
CA ALA A 720 -11.97 18.09 10.32
C ALA A 720 -10.75 18.94 10.73
N SER A 721 -9.77 19.08 9.84
CA SER A 721 -8.61 19.95 10.08
C SER A 721 -9.01 21.42 10.14
N VAL A 722 -9.85 21.89 9.22
CA VAL A 722 -10.37 23.27 9.20
C VAL A 722 -11.16 23.55 10.48
N ARG A 723 -12.03 22.63 10.90
CA ARG A 723 -12.77 22.75 12.15
C ARG A 723 -11.87 22.87 13.37
N ALA A 724 -10.86 21.99 13.47
CA ALA A 724 -9.91 22.03 14.58
C ALA A 724 -9.07 23.33 14.60
N ASP A 725 -8.72 23.90 13.44
CA ASP A 725 -8.03 25.19 13.34
C ASP A 725 -8.95 26.35 13.74
N VAL A 726 -10.23 26.31 13.35
CA VAL A 726 -11.25 27.32 13.76
C VAL A 726 -11.53 27.25 15.27
N GLU A 727 -11.62 26.07 15.87
CA GLU A 727 -11.79 25.87 17.33
C GLU A 727 -10.59 26.44 18.11
N LYS A 728 -9.38 26.35 17.55
CA LYS A 728 -8.17 26.97 18.09
C LYS A 728 -8.07 28.47 17.80
N ARG A 729 -9.04 29.03 17.07
CA ARG A 729 -9.05 30.40 16.57
C ARG A 729 -7.87 30.76 15.65
N ASP A 730 -7.32 29.79 14.93
CA ASP A 730 -6.32 29.99 13.88
C ASP A 730 -7.02 30.16 12.51
N PHE A 731 -7.70 31.31 12.36
CA PHE A 731 -8.53 31.60 11.17
C PHE A 731 -7.72 31.70 9.89
N ARG A 732 -6.48 32.20 9.98
CA ARG A 732 -5.62 32.29 8.79
C ARG A 732 -5.30 30.92 8.22
N LYS A 733 -4.93 29.98 9.08
CA LYS A 733 -4.59 28.60 8.68
C LYS A 733 -5.82 27.90 8.12
N ALA A 734 -6.99 28.05 8.78
CA ALA A 734 -8.26 27.50 8.32
C ALA A 734 -8.66 28.08 6.95
N PHE A 735 -8.54 29.39 6.75
CA PHE A 735 -8.83 30.07 5.49
C PHE A 735 -7.94 29.57 4.35
N LEU A 736 -6.62 29.50 4.58
CA LEU A 736 -5.67 29.03 3.58
C LEU A 736 -5.88 27.55 3.23
N ALA A 737 -6.30 26.72 4.21
CA ALA A 737 -6.66 25.32 3.98
C ALA A 737 -7.92 25.22 3.09
N CYS A 738 -8.99 25.99 3.37
CA CYS A 738 -10.18 26.04 2.52
C CYS A 738 -9.83 26.45 1.09
N ARG A 739 -9.03 27.49 0.91
CA ARG A 739 -8.59 27.96 -0.41
C ARG A 739 -7.76 26.92 -1.16
N LYS A 740 -6.77 26.31 -0.48
CA LYS A 740 -5.91 25.27 -1.05
C LYS A 740 -6.71 24.08 -1.57
N HIS A 741 -7.72 23.66 -0.82
CA HIS A 741 -8.50 22.46 -1.12
C HIS A 741 -9.85 22.76 -1.80
N ARG A 742 -10.09 24.01 -2.22
CA ARG A 742 -11.31 24.46 -2.90
C ARG A 742 -12.57 24.13 -2.09
N ILE A 743 -12.53 24.40 -0.79
CA ILE A 743 -13.68 24.30 0.11
C ILE A 743 -14.30 25.67 0.21
N ASP A 744 -15.63 25.72 0.22
CA ASP A 744 -16.38 26.94 0.33
C ASP A 744 -16.09 27.66 1.66
N LEU A 745 -15.76 28.94 1.59
CA LEU A 745 -15.29 29.70 2.76
C LEU A 745 -16.38 29.95 3.80
N HIS A 746 -17.67 29.81 3.45
CA HIS A 746 -18.77 29.92 4.42
C HIS A 746 -18.69 28.87 5.54
N VAL A 747 -17.97 27.76 5.33
CA VAL A 747 -17.71 26.72 6.34
C VAL A 747 -17.03 27.31 7.60
N LEU A 748 -16.22 28.38 7.45
CA LEU A 748 -15.62 29.07 8.61
C LEU A 748 -16.69 29.66 9.53
N VAL A 749 -17.77 30.19 8.94
CA VAL A 749 -18.92 30.70 9.70
C VAL A 749 -19.70 29.55 10.33
N ASP A 750 -19.85 28.39 9.64
CA ASP A 750 -20.53 27.22 10.19
C ASP A 750 -19.88 26.73 11.48
N TYR A 751 -18.55 26.77 11.53
CA TYR A 751 -17.80 26.29 12.70
C TYR A 751 -17.62 27.31 13.82
N ALA A 752 -17.72 28.60 13.52
CA ALA A 752 -17.61 29.66 14.52
C ALA A 752 -18.58 30.80 14.28
N PRO A 753 -19.91 30.58 14.30
CA PRO A 753 -20.90 31.59 13.97
C PRO A 753 -20.81 32.80 14.92
N ALA A 754 -20.56 32.57 16.19
CA ALA A 754 -20.49 33.63 17.20
C ALA A 754 -19.36 34.64 16.93
N VAL A 755 -18.24 34.25 16.33
CA VAL A 755 -17.14 35.16 15.99
C VAL A 755 -17.59 36.15 14.91
N PHE A 756 -18.22 35.66 13.86
CA PHE A 756 -18.60 36.48 12.71
C PHE A 756 -19.84 37.35 12.98
N THR A 757 -20.74 36.93 13.91
CA THR A 757 -21.94 37.70 14.28
C THR A 757 -21.69 38.70 15.38
N ASN A 758 -20.72 38.47 16.28
CA ASN A 758 -20.48 39.33 17.44
C ASN A 758 -19.24 40.21 17.28
N ASP A 759 -18.07 39.61 17.01
CA ASP A 759 -16.79 40.31 16.93
C ASP A 759 -15.84 39.65 15.89
N PRO A 760 -15.87 40.12 14.63
CA PRO A 760 -14.99 39.59 13.59
C PRO A 760 -13.54 40.12 13.64
N SER A 761 -13.18 40.95 14.63
CA SER A 761 -11.85 41.57 14.69
C SER A 761 -10.71 40.58 14.62
N GLN A 762 -10.79 39.43 15.33
CA GLN A 762 -9.78 38.37 15.30
C GLN A 762 -9.61 37.74 13.90
N PHE A 763 -10.69 37.60 13.16
CA PHE A 763 -10.61 37.11 11.79
C PHE A 763 -9.90 38.12 10.88
N VAL A 764 -10.24 39.40 10.96
CA VAL A 764 -9.63 40.46 10.16
C VAL A 764 -8.16 40.66 10.53
N ASP A 765 -7.79 40.52 11.81
CA ASP A 765 -6.37 40.59 12.26
C ASP A 765 -5.50 39.54 11.60
N GLN A 766 -6.04 38.32 11.45
CA GLN A 766 -5.31 37.20 10.89
C GLN A 766 -5.38 37.13 9.35
N VAL A 767 -6.42 37.71 8.75
CA VAL A 767 -6.65 37.74 7.30
C VAL A 767 -6.86 39.19 6.82
N PRO A 768 -5.79 40.02 6.88
CA PRO A 768 -5.89 41.43 6.53
C PRO A 768 -5.85 41.71 5.02
N GLU A 769 -5.57 40.69 4.20
CA GLU A 769 -5.46 40.85 2.75
C GLU A 769 -6.83 41.12 2.10
N VAL A 770 -6.95 42.23 1.38
CA VAL A 770 -8.19 42.68 0.73
C VAL A 770 -8.77 41.61 -0.19
N ASP A 771 -7.93 40.97 -1.00
CA ASP A 771 -8.36 39.89 -1.92
C ASP A 771 -8.95 38.69 -1.19
N TYR A 772 -8.42 38.35 0.00
CA TYR A 772 -8.91 37.24 0.79
C TYR A 772 -10.24 37.56 1.47
N LEU A 773 -10.39 38.81 1.95
CA LEU A 773 -11.65 39.29 2.50
C LEU A 773 -12.73 39.35 1.41
N ASN A 774 -12.41 39.83 0.20
CA ASN A 774 -13.31 39.85 -0.93
C ASN A 774 -13.77 38.43 -1.32
N LEU A 775 -12.82 37.47 -1.37
CA LEU A 775 -13.15 36.08 -1.65
C LEU A 775 -14.06 35.47 -0.58
N PHE A 776 -13.83 35.75 0.70
CA PHE A 776 -14.67 35.31 1.80
C PHE A 776 -16.10 35.88 1.70
N LEU A 777 -16.24 37.21 1.50
CA LEU A 777 -17.52 37.90 1.38
C LEU A 777 -18.32 37.39 0.17
N THR A 778 -17.66 37.24 -0.98
CA THR A 778 -18.28 36.68 -2.18
C THR A 778 -18.76 35.24 -1.96
N GLY A 779 -17.96 34.41 -1.31
CA GLY A 779 -18.34 33.04 -0.96
C GLY A 779 -19.50 32.98 0.05
N LEU A 780 -19.57 33.93 0.97
CA LEU A 780 -20.67 34.07 1.93
C LEU A 780 -21.99 34.40 1.22
N GLY A 781 -21.97 35.33 0.25
CA GLY A 781 -23.16 35.69 -0.53
C GLY A 781 -23.68 34.57 -1.44
N GLN A 782 -22.86 33.64 -1.84
CA GLN A 782 -23.27 32.47 -2.63
C GLN A 782 -23.76 31.30 -1.75
N SER A 783 -23.65 31.42 -0.43
CA SER A 783 -24.10 30.38 0.51
C SER A 783 -25.64 30.31 0.59
N LYS A 784 -26.13 29.11 0.98
CA LYS A 784 -27.59 28.90 1.18
C LYS A 784 -28.08 29.33 2.59
N ARG A 785 -27.40 30.29 3.23
CA ARG A 785 -27.76 30.80 4.56
C ARG A 785 -28.94 31.74 4.49
N ASP A 786 -29.52 32.01 5.67
CA ASP A 786 -30.55 33.03 5.81
C ASP A 786 -30.02 34.41 5.42
N VAL A 787 -30.84 35.14 4.65
CA VAL A 787 -30.49 36.48 4.13
C VAL A 787 -30.16 37.45 5.25
N GLN A 788 -30.90 37.37 6.37
CA GLN A 788 -30.67 38.23 7.52
C GLN A 788 -29.35 37.94 8.23
N GLU A 789 -28.94 36.65 8.29
CA GLU A 789 -27.66 36.25 8.86
C GLU A 789 -26.50 36.78 8.01
N ILE A 790 -26.56 36.61 6.67
CA ILE A 790 -25.55 37.14 5.74
C ILE A 790 -25.44 38.66 5.88
N THR A 791 -26.58 39.35 5.96
CA THR A 791 -26.60 40.81 6.10
C THR A 791 -25.93 41.25 7.40
N ASN A 792 -26.25 40.60 8.53
CA ASN A 792 -25.65 40.91 9.83
C ASN A 792 -24.11 40.71 9.81
N ILE A 793 -23.62 39.60 9.24
CA ILE A 793 -22.18 39.30 9.13
C ILE A 793 -21.50 40.34 8.25
N CYS A 794 -22.09 40.70 7.10
CA CYS A 794 -21.54 41.70 6.21
C CYS A 794 -21.45 43.08 6.88
N ASP A 795 -22.49 43.46 7.67
CA ASP A 795 -22.50 44.74 8.38
C ASP A 795 -21.45 44.78 9.51
N LYS A 796 -21.27 43.70 10.24
CA LYS A 796 -20.24 43.61 11.26
C LYS A 796 -18.84 43.70 10.68
N LEU A 797 -18.55 42.94 9.62
CA LEU A 797 -17.25 43.00 8.93
C LEU A 797 -17.00 44.39 8.33
N ARG A 798 -18.02 44.98 7.69
CA ARG A 798 -17.91 46.32 7.16
C ARG A 798 -17.54 47.32 8.24
N THR A 799 -18.27 47.32 9.35
CA THR A 799 -18.01 48.24 10.47
C THR A 799 -16.58 48.13 11.01
N GLU A 800 -16.12 46.91 11.15
CA GLU A 800 -14.71 46.61 11.58
C GLU A 800 -13.71 47.13 10.58
N LEU A 801 -13.95 46.94 9.27
CA LEU A 801 -13.03 47.38 8.21
C LEU A 801 -13.00 48.91 8.07
N GLU A 802 -14.13 49.59 8.26
CA GLU A 802 -14.22 51.07 8.26
C GLU A 802 -13.43 51.68 9.42
N GLN A 803 -13.44 51.05 10.60
CA GLN A 803 -12.67 51.50 11.77
C GLN A 803 -11.15 51.34 11.56
N ARG A 804 -10.70 50.35 10.80
CA ARG A 804 -9.28 50.10 10.51
C ARG A 804 -8.72 50.99 9.41
N GLY A 805 -9.52 51.42 8.48
CA GLY A 805 -9.09 52.28 7.40
C GLY A 805 -9.92 52.19 6.14
N LEU A 806 -10.72 53.21 5.89
CA LEU A 806 -11.68 53.22 4.79
C LEU A 806 -11.02 53.03 3.44
N ALA A 807 -9.92 53.76 3.16
CA ALA A 807 -9.23 53.70 1.86
C ALA A 807 -8.52 52.35 1.64
N GLN A 808 -7.93 51.79 2.70
CA GLN A 808 -7.22 50.51 2.62
C GLN A 808 -8.14 49.35 2.28
N TYR A 809 -9.35 49.33 2.88
CA TYR A 809 -10.30 48.23 2.76
C TYR A 809 -11.51 48.54 1.89
N ILE A 810 -11.44 49.62 1.09
CA ILE A 810 -12.60 50.09 0.30
C ILE A 810 -13.22 48.98 -0.56
N GLN A 811 -12.42 48.17 -1.22
CA GLN A 811 -12.94 47.09 -2.06
C GLN A 811 -13.74 46.06 -1.25
N SER A 812 -13.25 45.69 -0.06
CA SER A 812 -13.97 44.73 0.82
C SER A 812 -15.23 45.34 1.42
N ILE A 813 -15.21 46.63 1.73
CA ILE A 813 -16.40 47.39 2.22
C ILE A 813 -17.46 47.43 1.12
N LEU A 814 -17.09 47.74 -0.10
CA LEU A 814 -18.00 47.74 -1.26
C LEU A 814 -18.58 46.33 -1.51
N THR A 815 -17.72 45.30 -1.45
CA THR A 815 -18.13 43.91 -1.59
C THR A 815 -19.14 43.51 -0.53
N ALA A 816 -18.95 43.94 0.73
CA ALA A 816 -19.88 43.66 1.84
C ALA A 816 -21.26 44.27 1.63
N HIS A 817 -21.37 45.44 0.96
CA HIS A 817 -22.65 46.01 0.60
C HIS A 817 -23.32 45.28 -0.58
N VAL A 818 -22.54 44.91 -1.60
CA VAL A 818 -23.09 44.32 -2.83
C VAL A 818 -23.53 42.87 -2.65
N VAL A 819 -22.88 42.13 -1.75
CA VAL A 819 -23.13 40.70 -1.52
C VAL A 819 -24.45 40.45 -0.77
N LYS A 820 -25.03 41.46 -0.12
CA LYS A 820 -26.34 41.37 0.53
C LYS A 820 -27.44 41.05 -0.50
N ASN A 821 -28.54 40.51 -0.03
CA ASN A 821 -29.70 40.23 -0.87
C ASN A 821 -30.94 40.87 -0.27
N PRO A 822 -31.52 41.94 -0.89
CA PRO A 822 -31.03 42.60 -2.12
C PRO A 822 -29.72 43.38 -1.91
N PRO A 823 -28.94 43.63 -2.95
CA PRO A 823 -27.69 44.41 -2.89
C PRO A 823 -27.94 45.83 -2.39
N ASP A 824 -27.18 46.26 -1.35
CA ASP A 824 -27.27 47.62 -0.79
C ASP A 824 -26.35 48.60 -1.56
N VAL A 825 -26.72 48.85 -2.78
CA VAL A 825 -25.93 49.71 -3.70
C VAL A 825 -25.90 51.17 -3.26
N GLU A 826 -26.98 51.66 -2.66
CA GLU A 826 -27.07 53.04 -2.20
C GLU A 826 -26.06 53.35 -1.10
N SER A 827 -25.97 52.49 -0.08
CA SER A 827 -24.99 52.63 1.00
C SER A 827 -23.56 52.50 0.47
N ALA A 828 -23.31 51.59 -0.47
CA ALA A 828 -21.99 51.46 -1.14
C ALA A 828 -21.57 52.77 -1.86
N LEU A 829 -22.49 53.41 -2.53
CA LEU A 829 -22.22 54.71 -3.19
C LEU A 829 -22.02 55.86 -2.20
N ARG A 830 -22.71 55.84 -1.01
CA ARG A 830 -22.46 56.79 0.07
C ARG A 830 -21.05 56.65 0.62
N VAL A 831 -20.54 55.43 0.75
CA VAL A 831 -19.15 55.17 1.19
C VAL A 831 -18.18 55.80 0.16
N LEU A 832 -18.45 55.67 -1.15
CA LEU A 832 -17.61 56.29 -2.19
C LEU A 832 -17.68 57.80 -2.12
N HIS A 833 -18.80 58.39 -1.77
CA HIS A 833 -18.92 59.83 -1.55
C HIS A 833 -18.05 60.29 -0.36
N THR A 834 -18.10 59.60 0.78
CA THR A 834 -17.25 59.88 1.93
C THR A 834 -15.73 59.68 1.60
N LEU A 835 -15.38 58.65 0.87
CA LEU A 835 -14.01 58.43 0.42
C LEU A 835 -13.47 59.53 -0.48
N ARG A 836 -14.31 60.13 -1.32
CA ARG A 836 -13.94 61.25 -2.17
C ARG A 836 -13.57 62.48 -1.36
N GLU A 837 -14.24 62.71 -0.24
CA GLU A 837 -13.93 63.86 0.64
C GLU A 837 -12.62 63.64 1.40
N SER A 838 -12.29 62.40 1.78
CA SER A 838 -11.11 62.07 2.56
C SER A 838 -9.87 61.79 1.69
N GLU A 839 -10.02 60.98 0.62
CA GLU A 839 -8.90 60.49 -0.22
C GLU A 839 -9.32 60.44 -1.70
N PRO A 840 -9.37 61.58 -2.41
CA PRO A 840 -9.86 61.63 -3.79
C PRO A 840 -9.07 60.80 -4.81
N GLY A 841 -7.82 60.48 -4.53
CA GLY A 841 -6.98 59.68 -5.44
C GLY A 841 -7.35 58.19 -5.54
N THR A 842 -8.04 57.63 -4.53
CA THR A 842 -8.39 56.21 -4.49
C THR A 842 -9.79 55.92 -5.03
N VAL A 843 -10.64 56.96 -5.20
CA VAL A 843 -12.04 56.83 -5.61
C VAL A 843 -12.21 56.26 -7.00
N GLU A 844 -11.37 56.64 -7.96
CA GLU A 844 -11.50 56.16 -9.33
C GLU A 844 -11.34 54.64 -9.41
N ASP A 845 -10.38 54.08 -8.70
CA ASP A 845 -10.14 52.63 -8.68
C ASP A 845 -11.24 51.89 -7.89
N ALA A 846 -11.81 52.51 -6.84
CA ALA A 846 -12.95 51.98 -6.13
C ALA A 846 -14.21 51.98 -7.01
N VAL A 847 -14.43 52.99 -7.83
CA VAL A 847 -15.53 53.04 -8.82
C VAL A 847 -15.36 51.97 -9.92
N LYS A 848 -14.14 51.77 -10.43
CA LYS A 848 -13.86 50.68 -11.37
C LYS A 848 -14.18 49.35 -10.76
N TYR A 849 -13.85 49.17 -9.50
CA TYR A 849 -14.09 47.91 -8.78
C TYR A 849 -15.58 47.62 -8.57
N ILE A 850 -16.38 48.61 -8.13
CA ILE A 850 -17.81 48.37 -7.92
C ILE A 850 -18.57 48.13 -9.25
N ILE A 851 -18.16 48.77 -10.36
CA ILE A 851 -18.70 48.51 -11.70
C ILE A 851 -18.44 47.05 -12.15
N PHE A 852 -17.39 46.41 -11.65
CA PHE A 852 -17.13 45.00 -11.90
C PHE A 852 -18.09 44.08 -11.12
N LEU A 853 -18.56 44.52 -9.94
CA LEU A 853 -19.41 43.72 -9.03
C LEU A 853 -20.90 43.88 -9.35
N VAL A 854 -21.35 45.03 -9.79
CA VAL A 854 -22.76 45.42 -9.99
C VAL A 854 -22.96 45.91 -11.42
N ASP A 855 -24.15 45.61 -11.94
CA ASP A 855 -24.53 46.14 -13.27
C ASP A 855 -24.43 47.66 -13.36
N GLY A 856 -23.78 48.12 -14.44
CA GLY A 856 -23.49 49.54 -14.66
C GLY A 856 -24.74 50.41 -14.68
N ASP A 857 -25.87 49.93 -15.22
CA ASP A 857 -27.14 50.66 -15.30
C ASP A 857 -27.76 50.80 -13.93
N GLN A 858 -27.69 49.76 -13.10
CA GLN A 858 -28.14 49.79 -11.71
C GLN A 858 -27.34 50.82 -10.90
N LEU A 859 -26.01 50.80 -11.03
CA LEU A 859 -25.13 51.77 -10.36
C LEU A 859 -25.41 53.21 -10.80
N PHE A 860 -25.56 53.43 -12.10
CA PHE A 860 -25.86 54.73 -12.66
C PHE A 860 -27.19 55.27 -12.15
N ASN A 861 -28.26 54.45 -12.20
CA ASN A 861 -29.61 54.84 -11.75
C ASN A 861 -29.63 55.11 -10.26
N THR A 862 -28.91 54.31 -9.42
CA THR A 862 -28.82 54.55 -7.98
C THR A 862 -28.08 55.82 -7.66
N ALA A 863 -26.91 56.05 -8.29
CA ALA A 863 -26.12 57.29 -8.11
C ALA A 863 -26.89 58.56 -8.59
N LEU A 864 -27.62 58.45 -9.68
CA LEU A 864 -28.46 59.52 -10.19
C LEU A 864 -29.57 59.87 -9.18
N GLY A 865 -30.18 58.85 -8.55
CA GLY A 865 -31.17 59.01 -7.49
C GLY A 865 -30.63 59.66 -6.23
N MET A 866 -29.32 59.64 -5.99
CA MET A 866 -28.65 60.35 -4.88
C MET A 866 -28.33 61.82 -5.22
N TYR A 867 -28.49 62.24 -6.45
CA TYR A 867 -28.21 63.58 -6.99
C TYR A 867 -26.73 63.96 -6.94
N ASP A 868 -25.79 63.02 -6.86
CA ASP A 868 -24.34 63.25 -6.89
C ASP A 868 -23.81 63.16 -8.34
N PHE A 869 -23.84 64.27 -9.05
CA PHE A 869 -23.40 64.35 -10.46
C PHE A 869 -21.96 64.02 -10.67
N SER A 870 -21.11 64.20 -9.67
CA SER A 870 -19.68 63.90 -9.81
C SER A 870 -19.46 62.37 -9.82
N LEU A 871 -20.19 61.66 -8.94
CA LEU A 871 -20.12 60.21 -8.87
C LEU A 871 -20.78 59.55 -10.11
N VAL A 872 -21.94 60.10 -10.52
CA VAL A 872 -22.66 59.70 -11.74
C VAL A 872 -21.76 59.83 -12.99
N LEU A 873 -21.04 60.95 -13.09
CA LEU A 873 -20.10 61.13 -14.21
C LEU A 873 -18.95 60.14 -14.20
N MET A 874 -18.36 59.89 -13.06
CA MET A 874 -17.31 58.87 -12.91
C MET A 874 -17.81 57.49 -13.33
N ILE A 875 -18.97 57.06 -12.83
CA ILE A 875 -19.58 55.76 -13.18
C ILE A 875 -19.81 55.68 -14.69
N ALA A 876 -20.41 56.76 -15.29
CA ALA A 876 -20.65 56.80 -16.74
C ALA A 876 -19.38 56.70 -17.57
N GLN A 877 -18.31 57.36 -17.12
CA GLN A 877 -17.01 57.31 -17.83
C GLN A 877 -16.30 55.97 -17.72
N GLN A 878 -16.35 55.33 -16.53
CA GLN A 878 -15.65 54.08 -16.29
C GLN A 878 -16.45 52.89 -16.83
N SER A 879 -17.79 52.92 -16.81
CA SER A 879 -18.63 51.88 -17.42
C SER A 879 -18.43 51.77 -18.92
N GLN A 880 -18.18 52.88 -19.62
CA GLN A 880 -17.86 52.87 -21.04
C GLN A 880 -16.51 52.18 -21.35
N LYS A 881 -15.48 52.33 -20.51
CA LYS A 881 -14.18 51.66 -20.68
C LYS A 881 -14.27 50.15 -20.42
N VAL A 882 -14.99 49.73 -19.42
CA VAL A 882 -15.20 48.31 -19.08
C VAL A 882 -16.00 47.57 -20.14
N SER A 883 -17.00 48.23 -20.76
CA SER A 883 -17.77 47.61 -21.84
C SER A 883 -16.94 47.35 -23.11
N ILE A 884 -15.84 48.04 -23.33
CA ILE A 884 -14.92 47.80 -24.46
C ILE A 884 -14.04 46.58 -24.19
N GLU A 885 -13.57 46.37 -22.96
CA GLU A 885 -12.69 45.21 -22.60
C GLU A 885 -13.49 43.89 -22.46
N VAL A 886 -14.72 43.91 -21.95
CA VAL A 886 -15.58 42.72 -21.78
C VAL A 886 -16.36 42.39 -23.07
N GLY A 887 -16.47 43.33 -24.04
CA GLY A 887 -17.21 43.16 -25.30
C GLY A 887 -16.73 41.98 -26.17
N PHE A 888 -15.49 41.47 -25.99
CA PHE A 888 -15.01 40.30 -26.71
C PHE A 888 -15.58 38.96 -26.22
N VAL A 889 -16.07 38.89 -25.00
CA VAL A 889 -16.63 37.65 -24.38
C VAL A 889 -18.17 37.61 -24.50
N ARG A 890 -18.84 38.76 -24.70
CA ARG A 890 -20.31 38.86 -24.62
C ARG A 890 -21.06 38.68 -25.97
N HIS A 891 -20.38 38.37 -27.04
CA HIS A 891 -21.00 38.21 -28.37
C HIS A 891 -21.93 37.00 -28.52
N TYR A 892 -22.09 36.15 -27.47
CA TYR A 892 -22.93 34.94 -27.53
C TYR A 892 -24.21 34.94 -26.67
N LEU A 893 -24.54 36.07 -26.02
CA LEU A 893 -25.79 36.13 -25.21
C LEU A 893 -26.58 37.37 -25.67
N THR A 894 -27.64 37.12 -26.43
CA THR A 894 -28.65 38.08 -26.83
C THR A 894 -29.45 38.60 -25.63
N VAL A 895 -29.03 39.71 -25.04
CA VAL A 895 -29.87 40.57 -24.17
C VAL A 895 -29.70 41.99 -24.71
N GLU A 896 -30.80 42.63 -25.03
CA GLU A 896 -30.82 44.06 -25.44
C GLU A 896 -30.32 44.90 -24.25
N ILE A 897 -29.07 45.34 -24.37
CA ILE A 897 -28.41 46.24 -23.42
C ILE A 897 -28.48 47.64 -24.02
N GLN A 898 -29.10 48.58 -23.28
CA GLN A 898 -29.03 49.99 -23.63
C GLN A 898 -27.59 50.45 -23.73
N ASP A 899 -27.25 51.15 -24.82
CA ASP A 899 -25.86 51.53 -25.10
C ASP A 899 -25.41 52.60 -24.05
N PRO A 900 -24.32 52.36 -23.30
CA PRO A 900 -23.75 53.29 -22.33
C PRO A 900 -23.46 54.69 -22.85
N ARG A 901 -23.40 54.84 -24.17
CA ARG A 901 -23.21 56.11 -24.85
C ARG A 901 -24.34 57.12 -24.63
N GLU A 902 -25.52 56.66 -24.20
CA GLU A 902 -26.68 57.52 -23.92
C GLU A 902 -26.55 58.29 -22.62
N TYR A 903 -25.74 57.84 -21.65
CA TYR A 903 -25.62 58.48 -20.34
C TYR A 903 -25.02 59.89 -20.39
N LEU A 904 -23.99 60.12 -21.23
CA LEU A 904 -23.29 61.40 -21.32
C LEU A 904 -24.16 62.54 -21.94
N PRO A 905 -24.93 62.30 -23.01
CA PRO A 905 -25.88 63.28 -23.54
C PRO A 905 -26.93 63.67 -22.48
N PHE A 906 -27.52 62.70 -21.81
CA PHE A 906 -28.52 62.91 -20.75
C PHE A 906 -27.96 63.74 -19.58
N LEU A 907 -26.76 63.47 -19.11
CA LEU A 907 -26.11 64.21 -18.04
C LEU A 907 -25.78 65.66 -18.44
N ARG A 908 -25.45 65.92 -19.71
CA ARG A 908 -25.24 67.26 -20.24
C ARG A 908 -26.53 68.07 -20.27
N GLU A 909 -27.63 67.44 -20.66
CA GLU A 909 -28.96 68.04 -20.63
C GLU A 909 -29.34 68.41 -19.19
N LEU A 910 -29.21 67.50 -18.21
CA LEU A 910 -29.53 67.70 -16.83
C LEU A 910 -28.76 68.89 -16.21
N ARG A 911 -27.52 69.12 -16.59
CA ARG A 911 -26.71 70.24 -16.06
C ARG A 911 -27.18 71.59 -16.51
N ALA A 912 -27.97 71.69 -17.58
CA ALA A 912 -28.51 72.93 -18.08
C ALA A 912 -29.76 73.39 -17.30
N PHE A 913 -30.38 72.55 -16.47
CA PHE A 913 -31.60 72.84 -15.71
C PHE A 913 -31.33 73.37 -14.33
N GLU A 914 -32.30 74.17 -13.77
CA GLU A 914 -32.30 74.57 -12.38
C GLU A 914 -32.49 73.40 -11.46
N THR A 915 -32.01 73.50 -10.20
CA THR A 915 -31.87 72.40 -9.27
C THR A 915 -33.17 71.61 -9.04
N PHE A 916 -34.33 72.26 -8.88
CA PHE A 916 -35.58 71.51 -8.67
C PHE A 916 -36.10 70.90 -9.95
N TYR A 917 -35.98 71.55 -11.08
CA TYR A 917 -36.36 70.97 -12.37
C TYR A 917 -35.44 69.86 -12.80
N GLN A 918 -34.16 69.95 -12.47
CA GLN A 918 -33.18 68.87 -12.62
C GLN A 918 -33.58 67.64 -11.84
N ARG A 919 -33.95 67.79 -10.53
CA ARG A 919 -34.41 66.72 -9.69
C ARG A 919 -35.73 66.12 -10.18
N PHE A 920 -36.61 66.94 -10.75
CA PHE A 920 -37.82 66.43 -11.39
C PHE A 920 -37.47 65.50 -12.57
N ARG A 921 -36.61 65.93 -13.48
CA ARG A 921 -36.18 65.14 -14.64
C ARG A 921 -35.50 63.82 -14.25
N ILE A 922 -34.71 63.81 -13.18
CA ILE A 922 -34.09 62.64 -12.62
C ILE A 922 -35.14 61.67 -12.06
N ASN A 923 -36.08 62.16 -11.26
CA ASN A 923 -37.08 61.28 -10.65
C ASN A 923 -38.08 60.74 -11.67
N ASP A 924 -38.38 61.53 -12.72
CA ASP A 924 -39.21 61.09 -13.85
C ASP A 924 -38.52 59.96 -14.62
N TYR A 925 -37.21 60.12 -14.94
CA TYR A 925 -36.40 59.10 -15.58
C TYR A 925 -36.31 57.81 -14.76
N LEU A 926 -36.21 57.93 -13.45
CA LEU A 926 -36.15 56.77 -12.51
C LEU A 926 -37.55 56.20 -12.19
N GLY A 927 -38.63 56.75 -12.74
CA GLY A 927 -39.98 56.30 -12.51
C GLY A 927 -40.52 56.64 -11.10
N ARG A 928 -39.85 57.54 -10.36
CA ARG A 928 -40.24 57.94 -8.98
C ARG A 928 -41.27 59.09 -9.05
N ARG A 929 -42.47 58.75 -9.46
CA ARG A 929 -43.55 59.74 -9.81
C ARG A 929 -43.87 60.72 -8.71
N GLU A 930 -43.99 60.29 -7.46
CA GLU A 930 -44.30 61.14 -6.31
C GLU A 930 -43.22 62.20 -6.05
N LEU A 931 -41.92 61.75 -6.07
CA LEU A 931 -40.79 62.66 -5.90
C LEU A 931 -40.60 63.56 -7.10
N ALA A 932 -40.92 63.10 -8.32
CA ALA A 932 -40.86 63.87 -9.53
C ALA A 932 -41.91 65.03 -9.43
N LEU A 933 -43.16 64.73 -9.07
CA LEU A 933 -44.22 65.72 -8.91
C LEU A 933 -43.90 66.74 -7.81
N ALA A 934 -43.33 66.30 -6.67
CA ALA A 934 -42.91 67.16 -5.59
C ALA A 934 -41.85 68.18 -6.03
N ASN A 935 -40.84 67.72 -6.80
CA ASN A 935 -39.76 68.57 -7.30
C ASN A 935 -40.29 69.53 -8.41
N LEU A 936 -41.23 69.09 -9.25
CA LEU A 936 -41.80 69.90 -10.28
C LEU A 936 -42.60 71.06 -9.64
N LYS A 937 -43.36 70.79 -8.59
CA LYS A 937 -44.09 71.86 -7.84
C LYS A 937 -43.13 72.89 -7.23
N LEU A 938 -42.00 72.48 -6.75
CA LEU A 938 -40.96 73.36 -6.19
C LEU A 938 -40.21 74.15 -7.24
N ALA A 939 -40.09 73.62 -8.49
CA ALA A 939 -39.50 74.33 -9.62
C ALA A 939 -40.38 75.45 -10.16
N GLY A 940 -41.70 75.52 -9.78
CA GLY A 940 -42.61 76.54 -10.26
C GLY A 940 -43.04 76.41 -11.75
N GLU A 941 -42.72 75.29 -12.38
CA GLU A 941 -42.99 75.04 -13.80
C GLU A 941 -44.38 74.44 -14.00
N PRO A 942 -45.12 74.74 -15.10
CA PRO A 942 -46.39 74.11 -15.40
C PRO A 942 -46.25 72.61 -15.67
N PHE A 943 -47.23 71.80 -15.30
CA PHE A 943 -47.20 70.33 -15.50
C PHE A 943 -47.01 69.97 -16.98
N PRO A 944 -46.06 69.13 -17.33
CA PRO A 944 -45.87 68.62 -18.69
C PRO A 944 -47.12 67.85 -19.15
N ILE A 945 -47.52 68.03 -20.42
CA ILE A 945 -48.67 67.32 -21.00
C ILE A 945 -48.40 65.78 -20.92
N GLY A 946 -49.16 65.04 -20.11
CA GLY A 946 -49.01 63.59 -19.92
C GLY A 946 -48.72 63.16 -18.48
N PHE A 947 -48.40 64.07 -17.57
CA PHE A 947 -48.23 63.76 -16.14
C PHE A 947 -49.60 63.76 -15.42
N ARG A 948 -50.16 62.61 -15.06
CA ARG A 948 -51.35 62.47 -14.23
C ARG A 948 -50.99 62.42 -12.78
N GLU A 949 -51.66 63.27 -11.92
CA GLU A 949 -51.53 63.13 -10.47
C GLU A 949 -51.97 61.73 -10.03
N PRO A 950 -51.21 61.06 -9.16
CA PRO A 950 -51.72 59.84 -8.56
C PRO A 950 -52.97 60.22 -7.74
N HIS A 951 -54.04 59.49 -7.97
CA HIS A 951 -55.23 59.60 -7.11
C HIS A 951 -54.85 59.24 -5.69
N MET A 952 -55.01 60.21 -4.73
CA MET A 952 -54.96 59.97 -3.28
C MET A 952 -56.03 59.00 -2.88
#